data_3993732019d7b887a706fd46f6e96497
#
_entry.id   3993732019d7b887a706fd46f6e96497
#
_cell.length_a   1.000
_cell.length_b   1.000
_cell.length_c   1.000
_cell.angle_alpha   90.00
_cell.angle_beta   90.00
_cell.angle_gamma   90.00
#
_symmetry.space_group_name_H-M   'P 1'
#
loop_
_entity.id
_entity.type
_entity.pdbx_description
1 polymer ?
#
loop_
_entity_poly.entity_id
_entity_poly.type
_entity_poly.pdbx_seq_one_letter_code
_entity_poly.pdbx_strand_id
1 'polypeptide(L)'
;MKYLHLFILIAFISSCASSDDERPQTALQDANAGIFSQIQIQNGQQLFNLHCVACHGNDLRGTEGGTALMGDHFLEKWNDSTLAQLYSVTQKTMPKANPGSLDDPSYASLIAFILSANGFPSGHAKLPFEAESLRHFKLGMPPAATRVSLQFKPKALDTGKHSVEAEWLQHRGDFASTNYSPLEQINRDNVKNLKILWRWKSDNFGPGPEYYFKVTPLMVNGILYTTAGSSRSVVAIDAETGETLWVFHLDERERQPYVPRQNSGRGVAYWKAPDGQDRVLYISPAYQLVALDAKSGRPIHTFGKDGVVDLKKALDPPKDPQTPIGSTSPPIIVNDVVILGSTFPVGLAPESKRQARGDIMGFDVRTGKKLWTFHSIPQSGEPGVETWKDNSWEYTGNAGAWAPLSADPDLGYVYLPMEAATGDFYGGHRPGDNLYSSSLVCLNAKTGTLVWHYQIVHHDIWDYDLPAPPVLADLTVYGQPVKAVIQVTKQAFVFAFERTHGQPIWPIEEKPVPQSSIPGENPSPTQPFPTRPDPFDHQGYSEDILVDFTPEIKEQAKAIAAKYDKGPIYNPVALYHPPDQLGTLVIPDAVGGANWQGAVLDPETGVLYVSSSTVLRPMSLEHGDERTDMDYMAYLGSSRIGPYGLPLVKPPYGRITAIDMNAGEHLWMVANADSPDWIKNNPALKGLNIPRTGTPDRVGLLVTKTLLFAGEGSGLYVSDGGGGNKFHALDKATGEIIAEIELPANQCGIPMTYSINGKQYIVVAVGAVGHPGELVALGL
;
A
#
# COMPACT_ATOMS: atom_id res chain seq x y z
N MET A 1 -93.43 -10.32 1.95
CA MET A 1 -94.16 -11.57 1.79
C MET A 1 -93.25 -12.72 2.11
N LYS A 2 -93.59 -13.46 3.14
CA LYS A 2 -93.45 -14.89 3.46
C LYS A 2 -92.02 -15.39 3.61
N TYR A 3 -91.55 -15.66 4.83
CA TYR A 3 -91.70 -16.89 5.65
C TYR A 3 -90.82 -18.02 5.12
N LEU A 4 -90.02 -18.84 5.83
CA LEU A 4 -90.24 -19.52 7.13
C LEU A 4 -88.99 -20.28 7.51
N HIS A 5 -88.53 -20.23 8.74
CA HIS A 5 -88.21 -21.24 9.76
C HIS A 5 -87.78 -22.66 9.28
N LEU A 6 -86.90 -23.45 9.89
CA LEU A 6 -86.88 -23.91 11.29
C LEU A 6 -85.80 -25.01 11.54
N PHE A 7 -85.16 -24.98 12.72
CA PHE A 7 -84.75 -26.11 13.60
C PHE A 7 -83.68 -27.11 13.25
N ILE A 8 -82.53 -27.07 13.92
CA ILE A 8 -82.06 -27.91 15.05
C ILE A 8 -82.07 -29.42 14.81
N LEU A 9 -80.88 -30.09 14.91
CA LEU A 9 -80.65 -31.19 15.84
C LEU A 9 -79.13 -31.44 16.11
N ILE A 10 -78.80 -31.62 17.38
CA ILE A 10 -77.53 -31.93 17.98
C ILE A 10 -77.31 -33.44 17.84
N ALA A 11 -76.06 -33.83 17.51
CA ALA A 11 -75.57 -35.17 17.94
C ALA A 11 -74.07 -35.08 18.26
N PHE A 12 -73.77 -35.28 19.53
CA PHE A 12 -72.40 -35.57 20.04
C PHE A 12 -71.96 -36.96 19.54
N ILE A 13 -70.78 -36.99 18.90
CA ILE A 13 -69.99 -38.22 18.90
C ILE A 13 -68.54 -37.80 19.24
N SER A 14 -68.07 -38.25 20.39
CA SER A 14 -66.74 -38.18 20.89
C SER A 14 -65.86 -39.11 20.06
N SER A 15 -64.75 -38.57 19.51
CA SER A 15 -63.64 -39.41 19.01
C SER A 15 -62.35 -38.71 19.33
N CYS A 16 -61.50 -39.38 20.15
CA CYS A 16 -60.13 -39.02 20.39
C CYS A 16 -59.36 -39.06 19.08
N ALA A 17 -58.70 -37.96 18.75
CA ALA A 17 -57.63 -37.91 17.75
C ALA A 17 -56.49 -37.11 18.35
N SER A 18 -55.30 -37.67 18.28
CA SER A 18 -54.02 -37.22 18.71
C SER A 18 -53.73 -35.81 18.19
N SER A 19 -53.37 -34.93 19.12
CA SER A 19 -52.80 -33.61 18.78
C SER A 19 -51.37 -33.80 18.26
N ASP A 20 -51.19 -33.80 16.97
CA ASP A 20 -49.92 -33.43 16.33
C ASP A 20 -49.75 -31.91 16.47
N ASP A 21 -48.80 -31.55 17.30
CA ASP A 21 -48.38 -30.18 17.54
C ASP A 21 -47.58 -29.69 16.31
N GLU A 22 -48.29 -29.34 15.24
CA GLU A 22 -47.70 -28.59 14.11
C GLU A 22 -47.41 -27.14 14.58
N ARG A 23 -46.19 -26.94 15.12
CA ARG A 23 -45.66 -25.59 15.23
C ARG A 23 -45.48 -25.03 13.80
N PRO A 24 -45.92 -23.80 13.52
CA PRO A 24 -45.70 -23.19 12.21
C PRO A 24 -44.20 -23.16 11.95
N GLN A 25 -43.73 -23.80 10.89
CA GLN A 25 -42.37 -23.59 10.36
C GLN A 25 -42.26 -22.14 9.99
N THR A 26 -41.58 -21.35 10.84
CA THR A 26 -41.24 -19.96 10.55
C THR A 26 -40.34 -19.98 9.29
N ALA A 27 -40.82 -19.37 8.23
CA ALA A 27 -40.04 -19.25 6.99
C ALA A 27 -38.71 -18.56 7.29
N LEU A 28 -37.62 -19.11 6.72
CA LEU A 28 -36.29 -18.55 6.85
C LEU A 28 -36.29 -17.08 6.35
N GLN A 29 -35.85 -16.17 7.19
CA GLN A 29 -35.69 -14.76 6.83
C GLN A 29 -34.35 -14.55 6.13
N ASP A 30 -34.31 -13.68 5.13
CA ASP A 30 -33.07 -13.31 4.45
C ASP A 30 -32.29 -12.29 5.28
N ALA A 31 -31.00 -12.49 5.46
CA ALA A 31 -30.10 -11.54 6.10
C ALA A 31 -30.10 -10.16 5.43
N ASN A 32 -30.53 -10.07 4.20
CA ASN A 32 -30.73 -8.83 3.44
C ASN A 32 -31.89 -7.96 3.93
N ALA A 33 -32.66 -8.40 4.93
CA ALA A 33 -33.78 -7.61 5.49
C ALA A 33 -33.35 -6.53 6.51
N GLY A 34 -32.06 -6.22 6.63
CA GLY A 34 -31.56 -5.18 7.57
C GLY A 34 -31.66 -5.61 9.03
N ILE A 35 -31.15 -6.78 9.34
CA ILE A 35 -31.31 -7.49 10.62
C ILE A 35 -30.37 -7.01 11.76
N PHE A 36 -29.49 -6.05 11.51
CA PHE A 36 -28.57 -5.49 12.49
C PHE A 36 -28.52 -3.96 12.42
N SER A 37 -28.17 -3.34 13.54
CA SER A 37 -28.19 -1.88 13.68
C SER A 37 -26.82 -1.24 13.45
N GLN A 38 -26.80 0.08 13.15
CA GLN A 38 -25.58 0.87 13.04
C GLN A 38 -24.75 0.87 14.33
N ILE A 39 -25.40 0.84 15.49
CA ILE A 39 -24.72 0.77 16.80
C ILE A 39 -23.95 -0.55 16.92
N GLN A 40 -24.53 -1.67 16.49
CA GLN A 40 -23.82 -2.95 16.49
C GLN A 40 -22.64 -2.97 15.54
N ILE A 41 -22.74 -2.33 14.38
CA ILE A 41 -21.61 -2.18 13.44
C ILE A 41 -20.47 -1.42 14.11
N GLN A 42 -20.73 -0.28 14.73
CA GLN A 42 -19.71 0.53 15.41
C GLN A 42 -19.05 -0.22 16.57
N ASN A 43 -19.85 -0.88 17.42
CA ASN A 43 -19.31 -1.69 18.50
C ASN A 43 -18.48 -2.88 17.96
N GLY A 44 -18.95 -3.56 16.92
CA GLY A 44 -18.26 -4.64 16.28
C GLY A 44 -16.93 -4.23 15.66
N GLN A 45 -16.87 -3.04 15.09
CA GLN A 45 -15.63 -2.48 14.55
C GLN A 45 -14.61 -2.22 15.66
N GLN A 46 -15.02 -1.66 16.81
CA GLN A 46 -14.11 -1.47 17.94
C GLN A 46 -13.58 -2.79 18.47
N LEU A 47 -14.43 -3.80 18.62
CA LEU A 47 -14.04 -5.14 19.05
C LEU A 47 -13.12 -5.83 18.03
N PHE A 48 -13.39 -5.65 16.75
CA PHE A 48 -12.54 -6.17 15.67
C PHE A 48 -11.13 -5.59 15.75
N ASN A 49 -11.01 -4.28 15.94
CA ASN A 49 -9.72 -3.59 16.08
C ASN A 49 -8.94 -4.07 17.31
N LEU A 50 -9.63 -4.44 18.38
CA LEU A 50 -8.98 -4.92 19.62
C LEU A 50 -8.53 -6.38 19.53
N HIS A 51 -9.30 -7.24 18.86
CA HIS A 51 -9.15 -8.69 19.00
C HIS A 51 -8.89 -9.46 17.72
N CYS A 52 -9.12 -8.85 16.53
CA CYS A 52 -9.17 -9.58 15.26
C CYS A 52 -8.18 -9.05 14.21
N VAL A 53 -7.87 -7.78 14.27
CA VAL A 53 -7.04 -7.05 13.29
C VAL A 53 -5.68 -7.69 13.06
N ALA A 54 -5.03 -8.17 14.12
CA ALA A 54 -3.69 -8.75 14.01
C ALA A 54 -3.63 -9.96 13.07
N CYS A 55 -4.73 -10.72 12.97
CA CYS A 55 -4.80 -11.91 12.13
C CYS A 55 -5.59 -11.69 10.83
N HIS A 56 -6.62 -10.85 10.84
CA HIS A 56 -7.53 -10.69 9.71
C HIS A 56 -7.30 -9.41 8.89
N GLY A 57 -6.32 -8.59 9.27
CA GLY A 57 -5.99 -7.31 8.63
C GLY A 57 -7.02 -6.20 8.93
N ASN A 58 -6.57 -4.96 8.87
CA ASN A 58 -7.44 -3.79 9.07
C ASN A 58 -8.56 -3.68 8.03
N ASP A 59 -8.36 -4.30 6.88
CA ASP A 59 -9.28 -4.30 5.74
C ASP A 59 -10.13 -5.58 5.66
N LEU A 60 -10.10 -6.45 6.67
CA LEU A 60 -10.79 -7.74 6.73
C LEU A 60 -10.42 -8.72 5.61
N ARG A 61 -9.34 -8.48 4.85
CA ARG A 61 -8.93 -9.32 3.72
C ARG A 61 -8.01 -10.47 4.08
N GLY A 62 -7.75 -10.61 5.37
CA GLY A 62 -6.85 -11.61 5.91
C GLY A 62 -5.39 -11.17 5.89
N THR A 63 -4.62 -11.87 6.68
CA THR A 63 -3.15 -11.83 6.72
C THR A 63 -2.65 -13.27 6.75
N GLU A 64 -1.37 -13.49 6.85
CA GLU A 64 -0.82 -14.84 7.09
C GLU A 64 -1.35 -15.50 8.37
N GLY A 65 -1.84 -14.71 9.33
CA GLY A 65 -2.40 -15.20 10.61
C GLY A 65 -3.88 -15.54 10.59
N GLY A 66 -4.64 -15.13 9.58
CA GLY A 66 -6.09 -15.34 9.52
C GLY A 66 -6.70 -15.13 8.14
N THR A 67 -7.72 -15.91 7.83
CA THR A 67 -8.44 -15.87 6.54
C THR A 67 -9.18 -14.56 6.33
N ALA A 68 -9.45 -14.21 5.06
CA ALA A 68 -10.32 -13.09 4.72
C ALA A 68 -11.72 -13.23 5.34
N LEU A 69 -12.21 -12.16 5.96
CA LEU A 69 -13.56 -12.02 6.51
C LEU A 69 -14.46 -11.17 5.63
N MET A 70 -14.02 -10.84 4.42
CA MET A 70 -14.70 -10.00 3.46
C MET A 70 -14.38 -10.43 2.03
N GLY A 71 -15.30 -10.12 1.10
CA GLY A 71 -15.16 -10.37 -0.33
C GLY A 71 -15.70 -11.72 -0.78
N ASP A 72 -15.48 -12.05 -2.07
CA ASP A 72 -16.11 -13.21 -2.72
C ASP A 72 -15.84 -14.53 -2.01
N HIS A 73 -14.61 -14.76 -1.53
CA HIS A 73 -14.26 -15.98 -0.79
C HIS A 73 -15.07 -16.14 0.51
N PHE A 74 -15.29 -15.06 1.26
CA PHE A 74 -16.15 -15.08 2.45
C PHE A 74 -17.60 -15.33 2.08
N LEU A 75 -18.10 -14.61 1.07
CA LEU A 75 -19.48 -14.73 0.61
C LEU A 75 -19.79 -16.11 0.05
N GLU A 76 -18.93 -16.67 -0.78
CA GLU A 76 -19.09 -18.04 -1.33
C GLU A 76 -19.09 -19.11 -0.23
N LYS A 77 -18.17 -18.99 0.73
CA LYS A 77 -18.08 -19.93 1.86
C LYS A 77 -19.35 -19.95 2.70
N TRP A 78 -20.03 -18.80 2.85
CA TRP A 78 -21.16 -18.65 3.75
C TRP A 78 -22.52 -18.53 3.05
N ASN A 79 -22.56 -18.50 1.70
CA ASN A 79 -23.75 -18.23 0.87
C ASN A 79 -24.99 -19.08 1.24
N ASP A 80 -24.84 -20.35 1.57
CA ASP A 80 -25.95 -21.25 1.92
C ASP A 80 -26.02 -21.57 3.41
N SER A 81 -25.25 -20.84 4.23
CA SER A 81 -25.18 -21.04 5.67
C SER A 81 -26.24 -20.20 6.41
N THR A 82 -26.50 -20.59 7.66
CA THR A 82 -27.29 -19.76 8.58
C THR A 82 -26.37 -18.84 9.41
N LEU A 83 -26.94 -17.75 9.93
CA LEU A 83 -26.21 -16.90 10.88
C LEU A 83 -25.78 -17.66 12.13
N ALA A 84 -26.53 -18.65 12.56
CA ALA A 84 -26.14 -19.51 13.68
C ALA A 84 -24.84 -20.28 13.43
N GLN A 85 -24.61 -20.72 12.19
CA GLN A 85 -23.37 -21.39 11.81
C GLN A 85 -22.18 -20.43 11.83
N LEU A 86 -22.32 -19.25 11.23
CA LEU A 86 -21.28 -18.20 11.26
C LEU A 86 -20.96 -17.79 12.70
N TYR A 87 -21.99 -17.56 13.52
CA TYR A 87 -21.85 -17.21 14.93
C TYR A 87 -21.10 -18.29 15.71
N SER A 88 -21.54 -19.55 15.58
CA SER A 88 -20.95 -20.68 16.29
C SER A 88 -19.47 -20.89 15.92
N VAL A 89 -19.12 -20.75 14.65
CA VAL A 89 -17.72 -20.85 14.21
C VAL A 89 -16.93 -19.69 14.81
N THR A 90 -17.41 -18.46 14.71
CA THR A 90 -16.71 -17.28 15.25
C THR A 90 -16.48 -17.42 16.75
N GLN A 91 -17.50 -17.77 17.51
CA GLN A 91 -17.41 -17.95 18.97
C GLN A 91 -16.43 -19.06 19.39
N LYS A 92 -16.49 -20.21 18.71
CA LYS A 92 -15.69 -21.40 19.07
C LYS A 92 -14.22 -21.31 18.66
N THR A 93 -13.90 -20.48 17.70
CA THR A 93 -12.54 -20.42 17.11
C THR A 93 -11.85 -19.09 17.28
N MET A 94 -12.58 -18.02 17.66
CA MET A 94 -12.05 -16.66 17.73
C MET A 94 -12.33 -15.98 19.09
N PRO A 95 -11.48 -15.03 19.51
CA PRO A 95 -10.14 -14.75 19.02
C PRO A 95 -9.23 -15.98 19.15
N LYS A 96 -8.34 -16.23 18.17
CA LYS A 96 -7.50 -17.45 18.12
C LYS A 96 -6.69 -17.67 19.40
N ALA A 97 -6.22 -16.61 20.04
CA ALA A 97 -5.44 -16.66 21.29
C ALA A 97 -6.31 -17.10 22.50
N ASN A 98 -7.61 -16.83 22.49
CA ASN A 98 -8.54 -17.17 23.58
C ASN A 98 -9.98 -17.35 23.03
N PRO A 99 -10.27 -18.47 22.35
CA PRO A 99 -11.61 -18.71 21.79
C PRO A 99 -12.70 -18.67 22.85
N GLY A 100 -13.84 -18.05 22.52
CA GLY A 100 -14.98 -17.93 23.42
C GLY A 100 -14.84 -16.87 24.53
N SER A 101 -13.82 -16.02 24.49
CA SER A 101 -13.53 -15.05 25.56
C SER A 101 -14.39 -13.79 25.56
N LEU A 102 -15.14 -13.54 24.49
CA LEU A 102 -16.05 -12.39 24.41
C LEU A 102 -17.46 -12.80 24.85
N ASP A 103 -18.26 -11.86 25.30
CA ASP A 103 -19.67 -12.08 25.59
C ASP A 103 -20.52 -12.20 24.31
N ASP A 104 -21.70 -12.78 24.42
CA ASP A 104 -22.57 -13.02 23.27
C ASP A 104 -22.98 -11.75 22.53
N PRO A 105 -23.31 -10.60 23.17
CA PRO A 105 -23.55 -9.35 22.48
C PRO A 105 -22.37 -8.83 21.69
N SER A 106 -21.14 -9.08 22.17
CA SER A 106 -19.89 -8.69 21.48
C SER A 106 -19.69 -9.52 20.23
N TYR A 107 -19.91 -10.84 20.27
CA TYR A 107 -19.88 -11.67 19.07
C TYR A 107 -20.94 -11.27 18.04
N ALA A 108 -22.18 -10.96 18.49
CA ALA A 108 -23.23 -10.47 17.59
C ALA A 108 -22.84 -9.14 16.92
N SER A 109 -22.18 -8.25 17.66
CA SER A 109 -21.68 -6.97 17.13
C SER A 109 -20.56 -7.18 16.13
N LEU A 110 -19.61 -8.09 16.39
CA LEU A 110 -18.56 -8.46 15.44
C LEU A 110 -19.14 -9.01 14.13
N ILE A 111 -20.16 -9.88 14.22
CA ILE A 111 -20.82 -10.43 13.03
C ILE A 111 -21.57 -9.32 12.27
N ALA A 112 -22.25 -8.41 12.95
CA ALA A 112 -22.92 -7.26 12.33
C ALA A 112 -21.91 -6.40 11.56
N PHE A 113 -20.73 -6.17 12.11
CA PHE A 113 -19.64 -5.47 11.44
C PHE A 113 -19.14 -6.22 10.20
N ILE A 114 -18.85 -7.53 10.31
CA ILE A 114 -18.40 -8.37 9.19
C ILE A 114 -19.45 -8.42 8.08
N LEU A 115 -20.72 -8.58 8.41
CA LEU A 115 -21.81 -8.58 7.42
C LEU A 115 -21.95 -7.22 6.74
N SER A 116 -21.87 -6.13 7.47
CA SER A 116 -21.90 -4.77 6.92
C SER A 116 -20.72 -4.55 5.96
N ALA A 117 -19.53 -4.99 6.32
CA ALA A 117 -18.34 -4.91 5.46
C ALA A 117 -18.53 -5.72 4.15
N ASN A 118 -19.33 -6.78 4.17
CA ASN A 118 -19.67 -7.57 2.99
C ASN A 118 -20.91 -7.07 2.21
N GLY A 119 -21.44 -5.90 2.53
CA GLY A 119 -22.53 -5.26 1.78
C GLY A 119 -23.95 -5.66 2.20
N PHE A 120 -24.12 -6.37 3.31
CA PHE A 120 -25.46 -6.61 3.87
C PHE A 120 -26.00 -5.31 4.47
N PRO A 121 -27.27 -4.93 4.20
CA PRO A 121 -27.83 -3.68 4.67
C PRO A 121 -28.09 -3.70 6.18
N SER A 122 -27.79 -2.58 6.83
CA SER A 122 -28.22 -2.33 8.21
C SER A 122 -29.70 -1.90 8.28
N GLY A 123 -30.31 -2.12 9.43
CA GLY A 123 -31.70 -1.73 9.71
C GLY A 123 -31.88 -1.16 11.11
N HIS A 124 -33.11 -1.17 11.58
CA HIS A 124 -33.47 -0.74 12.95
C HIS A 124 -33.43 -1.91 13.95
N ALA A 125 -33.43 -3.15 13.47
CA ALA A 125 -33.37 -4.33 14.30
C ALA A 125 -31.97 -4.50 14.91
N LYS A 126 -31.89 -5.22 16.02
CA LYS A 126 -30.63 -5.70 16.58
C LYS A 126 -30.45 -7.16 16.19
N LEU A 127 -29.26 -7.51 15.71
CA LEU A 127 -28.89 -8.91 15.50
C LEU A 127 -28.97 -9.63 16.84
N PRO A 128 -29.82 -10.69 16.95
CA PRO A 128 -29.90 -11.48 18.17
C PRO A 128 -28.60 -12.28 18.36
N PHE A 129 -28.38 -12.81 19.54
CA PHE A 129 -27.23 -13.64 19.86
C PHE A 129 -27.63 -15.06 20.32
N GLU A 130 -28.92 -15.30 20.53
CA GLU A 130 -29.43 -16.62 20.85
C GLU A 130 -29.39 -17.55 19.62
N ALA A 131 -28.75 -18.68 19.74
CA ALA A 131 -28.52 -19.63 18.64
C ALA A 131 -29.81 -20.01 17.91
N GLU A 132 -30.92 -20.19 18.65
CA GLU A 132 -32.22 -20.52 18.09
C GLU A 132 -32.76 -19.39 17.18
N SER A 133 -32.66 -18.13 17.62
CA SER A 133 -33.04 -16.96 16.82
C SER A 133 -32.20 -16.83 15.55
N LEU A 134 -30.90 -17.08 15.65
CA LEU A 134 -29.95 -16.97 14.52
C LEU A 134 -30.16 -18.05 13.44
N ARG A 135 -30.78 -19.21 13.76
CA ARG A 135 -31.09 -20.28 12.79
C ARG A 135 -32.15 -19.86 11.77
N HIS A 136 -32.97 -18.87 12.10
CA HIS A 136 -34.02 -18.38 11.21
C HIS A 136 -33.50 -17.42 10.12
N PHE A 137 -32.23 -17.00 10.18
CA PHE A 137 -31.65 -16.12 9.19
C PHE A 137 -30.71 -16.90 8.28
N LYS A 138 -31.00 -16.93 6.98
CA LYS A 138 -30.14 -17.48 5.93
C LYS A 138 -29.21 -16.39 5.42
N LEU A 139 -27.92 -16.71 5.36
CA LEU A 139 -26.95 -15.90 4.62
C LEU A 139 -27.10 -16.24 3.13
N GLY A 140 -27.61 -15.29 2.38
CA GLY A 140 -27.57 -15.30 0.91
C GLY A 140 -26.42 -14.43 0.41
N MET A 141 -26.34 -14.26 -0.89
CA MET A 141 -25.53 -13.17 -1.44
C MET A 141 -26.18 -11.86 -1.00
N PRO A 142 -25.40 -10.87 -0.50
CA PRO A 142 -25.96 -9.55 -0.24
C PRO A 142 -26.67 -9.08 -1.50
N PRO A 143 -27.74 -8.27 -1.40
CA PRO A 143 -28.35 -7.67 -2.55
C PRO A 143 -27.14 -7.19 -3.34
N ALA A 144 -27.05 -7.57 -4.63
CA ALA A 144 -26.06 -7.00 -5.50
C ALA A 144 -26.16 -5.50 -5.19
N ALA A 145 -25.34 -5.08 -4.15
CA ALA A 145 -25.35 -3.76 -3.62
C ALA A 145 -25.12 -3.00 -4.83
N THR A 146 -26.21 -2.69 -5.29
CA THR A 146 -26.30 -2.22 -6.62
C THR A 146 -24.95 -2.44 -7.28
N ARG A 147 -24.70 -3.63 -7.85
CA ARG A 147 -23.90 -3.67 -9.03
C ARG A 147 -24.63 -2.71 -9.95
N VAL A 148 -24.54 -1.47 -9.59
CA VAL A 148 -24.73 -0.39 -10.47
C VAL A 148 -23.58 -0.65 -11.43
N SER A 149 -23.84 -1.44 -12.44
CA SER A 149 -23.41 -1.05 -13.74
C SER A 149 -24.03 0.35 -13.85
N LEU A 150 -23.31 1.31 -13.24
CA LEU A 150 -23.54 2.72 -13.47
C LEU A 150 -23.27 2.83 -14.96
N GLN A 151 -24.31 2.56 -15.77
CA GLN A 151 -24.37 3.09 -17.11
C GLN A 151 -24.49 4.60 -16.91
N PHE A 152 -23.37 5.20 -16.45
CA PHE A 152 -23.16 6.62 -16.61
C PHE A 152 -23.29 6.83 -18.11
N LYS A 153 -24.37 7.48 -18.52
CA LYS A 153 -24.37 8.12 -19.84
C LYS A 153 -23.24 9.13 -19.73
N PRO A 154 -22.12 8.96 -20.46
CA PRO A 154 -21.02 9.89 -20.37
C PRO A 154 -21.59 11.28 -20.64
N LYS A 155 -21.47 12.18 -19.68
CA LYS A 155 -21.69 13.60 -19.94
C LYS A 155 -20.63 13.98 -20.96
N ALA A 156 -21.03 14.52 -22.09
CA ALA A 156 -20.06 14.91 -23.12
C ALA A 156 -19.05 15.84 -22.45
N LEU A 157 -17.77 15.45 -22.46
CA LEU A 157 -16.68 16.24 -21.89
C LEU A 157 -16.58 17.53 -22.71
N ASP A 158 -16.97 18.64 -22.14
CA ASP A 158 -16.69 19.97 -22.68
C ASP A 158 -15.28 20.38 -22.27
N THR A 159 -14.29 19.85 -23.00
CA THR A 159 -12.86 20.11 -22.75
C THR A 159 -12.47 21.57 -23.02
N GLY A 160 -13.37 22.41 -23.54
CA GLY A 160 -13.17 23.85 -23.76
C GLY A 160 -13.63 24.74 -22.62
N LYS A 161 -14.19 24.16 -21.55
CA LYS A 161 -14.85 24.92 -20.48
C LYS A 161 -13.89 25.56 -19.49
N HIS A 162 -12.66 25.06 -19.38
CA HIS A 162 -11.70 25.45 -18.36
C HIS A 162 -10.44 26.10 -18.97
N SER A 163 -9.97 27.19 -18.38
CA SER A 163 -8.59 27.65 -18.54
C SER A 163 -7.70 26.82 -17.62
N VAL A 164 -6.74 26.09 -18.17
CA VAL A 164 -5.80 25.28 -17.40
C VAL A 164 -4.43 25.96 -17.46
N GLU A 165 -3.95 26.44 -16.33
CA GLU A 165 -2.65 27.13 -16.23
C GLU A 165 -1.52 26.18 -15.83
N ALA A 166 -1.82 25.12 -15.05
CA ALA A 166 -0.86 24.09 -14.66
C ALA A 166 -1.53 22.73 -14.50
N GLU A 167 -0.92 21.71 -15.08
CA GLU A 167 -1.36 20.33 -15.10
C GLU A 167 -0.50 19.45 -14.17
N TRP A 168 -0.95 18.20 -13.95
CA TRP A 168 -0.21 17.16 -13.24
C TRP A 168 -0.21 15.88 -14.09
N LEU A 169 0.79 15.77 -14.98
CA LEU A 169 0.75 14.84 -16.12
C LEU A 169 1.26 13.42 -15.81
N GLN A 170 2.03 13.26 -14.76
CA GLN A 170 2.60 11.98 -14.33
C GLN A 170 2.25 11.68 -12.88
N HIS A 171 2.34 10.43 -12.47
CA HIS A 171 2.02 10.00 -11.10
C HIS A 171 2.70 10.84 -10.01
N ARG A 172 3.89 11.38 -10.29
CA ARG A 172 4.65 12.25 -9.38
C ARG A 172 4.95 13.61 -9.99
N GLY A 173 4.00 14.16 -10.75
CA GLY A 173 4.09 15.46 -11.40
C GLY A 173 4.75 15.39 -12.77
N ASP A 174 5.92 14.81 -12.84
CA ASP A 174 6.76 14.72 -14.03
C ASP A 174 7.42 13.32 -14.19
N PHE A 175 8.12 13.12 -15.30
CA PHE A 175 8.90 11.90 -15.54
C PHE A 175 10.09 11.73 -14.59
N ALA A 176 10.60 12.84 -14.04
CA ALA A 176 11.70 12.87 -13.09
C ALA A 176 11.28 12.49 -11.68
N SER A 177 9.99 12.31 -11.42
CA SER A 177 9.41 11.99 -10.11
C SER A 177 9.76 13.01 -9.01
N THR A 178 9.83 14.31 -9.39
CA THR A 178 10.20 15.37 -8.45
C THR A 178 9.11 15.67 -7.42
N ASN A 179 7.86 15.43 -7.75
CA ASN A 179 6.67 15.83 -6.97
C ASN A 179 6.68 17.34 -6.64
N TYR A 180 7.17 18.11 -7.59
CA TYR A 180 7.32 19.58 -7.54
C TYR A 180 6.28 20.26 -8.42
N SER A 181 5.86 21.44 -7.99
CA SER A 181 5.08 22.38 -8.80
C SER A 181 5.58 23.80 -8.65
N PRO A 182 5.76 24.55 -9.74
CA PRO A 182 6.16 25.97 -9.69
C PRO A 182 5.03 26.90 -9.23
N LEU A 183 3.84 26.38 -8.93
CA LEU A 183 2.72 27.17 -8.47
C LEU A 183 3.02 27.85 -7.12
N GLU A 184 2.60 29.12 -7.00
CA GLU A 184 2.87 29.97 -5.83
C GLU A 184 1.66 30.79 -5.35
N GLN A 185 0.45 30.54 -5.93
CA GLN A 185 -0.76 31.22 -5.45
C GLN A 185 -1.03 30.86 -3.98
N ILE A 186 -0.86 29.60 -3.62
CA ILE A 186 -0.84 29.15 -2.22
C ILE A 186 0.60 29.30 -1.71
N ASN A 187 0.79 30.19 -0.72
CA ASN A 187 2.11 30.55 -0.22
C ASN A 187 2.08 30.80 1.29
N ARG A 188 3.23 31.21 1.88
CA ARG A 188 3.42 31.41 3.31
C ARG A 188 2.37 32.33 3.94
N ASP A 189 1.93 33.38 3.24
CA ASP A 189 1.04 34.40 3.80
C ASP A 189 -0.41 33.95 3.89
N ASN A 190 -0.86 33.08 2.97
CA ASN A 190 -2.25 32.72 2.79
C ASN A 190 -2.60 31.23 3.07
N VAL A 191 -1.61 30.35 3.18
CA VAL A 191 -1.84 28.91 3.34
C VAL A 191 -2.71 28.55 4.55
N LYS A 192 -2.71 29.37 5.61
CA LYS A 192 -3.58 29.22 6.77
C LYS A 192 -5.09 29.40 6.45
N ASN A 193 -5.41 29.96 5.29
CA ASN A 193 -6.78 30.19 4.84
C ASN A 193 -7.30 29.06 3.93
N LEU A 194 -6.51 28.01 3.71
CA LEU A 194 -6.94 26.86 2.92
C LEU A 194 -8.20 26.23 3.53
N LYS A 195 -9.13 25.87 2.65
CA LYS A 195 -10.37 25.19 3.00
C LYS A 195 -10.64 24.05 2.00
N ILE A 196 -11.49 23.12 2.41
CA ILE A 196 -11.98 22.07 1.52
C ILE A 196 -12.94 22.69 0.52
N LEU A 197 -12.64 22.57 -0.76
CA LEU A 197 -13.49 23.06 -1.85
C LEU A 197 -14.48 22.00 -2.30
N TRP A 198 -14.01 20.76 -2.44
CA TRP A 198 -14.84 19.61 -2.75
C TRP A 198 -14.24 18.31 -2.17
N ARG A 199 -15.08 17.29 -2.08
CA ARG A 199 -14.73 15.93 -1.65
C ARG A 199 -15.33 14.92 -2.62
N TRP A 200 -14.54 13.94 -3.03
CA TRP A 200 -14.98 12.85 -3.89
C TRP A 200 -14.73 11.51 -3.20
N LYS A 201 -15.79 10.71 -3.02
CA LYS A 201 -15.76 9.45 -2.25
C LYS A 201 -15.61 8.24 -3.15
N SER A 202 -14.76 7.27 -2.74
CA SER A 202 -14.54 6.00 -3.45
C SER A 202 -15.31 4.81 -2.86
N ASP A 203 -16.26 5.03 -1.97
CA ASP A 203 -16.98 3.98 -1.23
C ASP A 203 -17.90 3.10 -2.10
N ASN A 204 -18.25 3.53 -3.31
CA ASN A 204 -19.12 2.81 -4.24
C ASN A 204 -18.36 2.05 -5.36
N PHE A 205 -17.02 1.90 -5.28
CA PHE A 205 -16.20 1.33 -6.34
C PHE A 205 -15.59 -0.03 -5.97
N GLY A 206 -16.43 -0.97 -5.62
CA GLY A 206 -16.03 -2.34 -5.31
C GLY A 206 -16.91 -3.01 -4.27
N PRO A 207 -16.72 -4.30 -4.00
CA PRO A 207 -17.55 -5.07 -3.07
C PRO A 207 -17.39 -4.67 -1.60
N GLY A 208 -16.39 -3.85 -1.26
CA GLY A 208 -16.17 -3.36 0.09
C GLY A 208 -15.39 -2.05 0.11
N PRO A 209 -15.41 -1.35 1.26
CA PRO A 209 -14.71 -0.10 1.40
C PRO A 209 -13.20 -0.30 1.35
N GLU A 210 -12.50 0.61 0.71
CA GLU A 210 -11.05 0.73 0.77
C GLU A 210 -10.69 1.81 1.78
N TYR A 211 -9.91 1.45 2.80
CA TYR A 211 -9.48 2.40 3.84
C TYR A 211 -8.07 2.96 3.58
N TYR A 212 -7.23 2.23 2.85
CA TYR A 212 -5.88 2.66 2.48
C TYR A 212 -5.81 3.12 1.02
N PHE A 213 -6.29 4.32 0.78
CA PHE A 213 -6.50 4.91 -0.55
C PHE A 213 -5.21 5.60 -1.05
N LYS A 214 -4.30 4.84 -1.66
CA LYS A 214 -2.92 5.24 -2.01
C LYS A 214 -2.78 5.99 -3.34
N VAL A 215 -3.84 6.45 -3.93
CA VAL A 215 -3.80 7.04 -5.28
C VAL A 215 -3.20 8.44 -5.28
N THR A 216 -2.59 8.80 -6.42
CA THR A 216 -2.33 10.17 -6.83
C THR A 216 -3.01 10.38 -8.17
N PRO A 217 -4.03 11.24 -8.29
CA PRO A 217 -4.66 11.52 -9.56
C PRO A 217 -3.71 12.20 -10.54
N LEU A 218 -3.92 12.01 -11.84
CA LEU A 218 -3.38 12.90 -12.87
C LEU A 218 -4.40 14.00 -13.15
N MET A 219 -3.95 15.21 -13.46
CA MET A 219 -4.82 16.28 -13.94
C MET A 219 -4.40 16.71 -15.35
N VAL A 220 -5.29 16.44 -16.31
CA VAL A 220 -5.06 16.72 -17.73
C VAL A 220 -6.29 17.39 -18.33
N ASN A 221 -6.12 18.54 -18.94
CA ASN A 221 -7.19 19.31 -19.59
C ASN A 221 -8.42 19.56 -18.69
N GLY A 222 -8.22 19.82 -17.38
CA GLY A 222 -9.29 20.06 -16.42
C GLY A 222 -10.00 18.81 -15.92
N ILE A 223 -9.45 17.62 -16.16
CA ILE A 223 -9.99 16.34 -15.72
C ILE A 223 -8.99 15.63 -14.85
N LEU A 224 -9.45 15.14 -13.70
CA LEU A 224 -8.68 14.22 -12.86
C LEU A 224 -8.94 12.78 -13.29
N TYR A 225 -7.86 12.03 -13.54
CA TYR A 225 -7.90 10.60 -13.83
C TYR A 225 -7.25 9.83 -12.68
N THR A 226 -7.95 8.85 -12.16
CA THR A 226 -7.46 8.04 -11.05
C THR A 226 -8.04 6.62 -11.08
N THR A 227 -7.54 5.77 -10.20
CA THR A 227 -8.14 4.49 -9.86
C THR A 227 -8.88 4.60 -8.52
N ALA A 228 -9.89 3.76 -8.30
CA ALA A 228 -10.68 3.79 -7.07
C ALA A 228 -11.26 2.44 -6.69
N GLY A 229 -11.41 2.25 -5.38
CA GLY A 229 -12.09 1.12 -4.75
C GLY A 229 -11.34 -0.20 -4.85
N SER A 230 -11.89 -1.18 -4.15
CA SER A 230 -11.28 -2.50 -4.03
C SER A 230 -11.15 -3.28 -5.34
N SER A 231 -11.94 -2.93 -6.34
CA SER A 231 -11.86 -3.52 -7.70
C SER A 231 -10.98 -2.73 -8.66
N ARG A 232 -10.32 -1.67 -8.22
CA ARG A 232 -9.48 -0.78 -9.03
C ARG A 232 -10.20 -0.28 -10.29
N SER A 233 -11.39 0.30 -10.12
CA SER A 233 -12.09 0.99 -11.20
C SER A 233 -11.30 2.22 -11.64
N VAL A 234 -11.32 2.57 -12.92
CA VAL A 234 -10.74 3.84 -13.42
C VAL A 234 -11.84 4.88 -13.46
N VAL A 235 -11.53 6.08 -12.97
CA VAL A 235 -12.49 7.17 -12.82
C VAL A 235 -11.93 8.46 -13.43
N ALA A 236 -12.79 9.19 -14.14
CA ALA A 236 -12.55 10.57 -14.53
C ALA A 236 -13.45 11.50 -13.73
N ILE A 237 -12.88 12.58 -13.21
CA ILE A 237 -13.53 13.52 -12.31
C ILE A 237 -13.26 14.93 -12.83
N ASP A 238 -14.27 15.79 -12.83
CA ASP A 238 -14.10 17.23 -13.12
C ASP A 238 -13.21 17.87 -12.06
N ALA A 239 -12.10 18.47 -12.48
CA ALA A 239 -11.07 18.95 -11.56
C ALA A 239 -11.52 20.20 -10.76
N GLU A 240 -12.49 20.97 -11.26
CA GLU A 240 -13.01 22.15 -10.57
C GLU A 240 -14.06 21.78 -9.52
N THR A 241 -14.91 20.81 -9.82
CA THR A 241 -16.13 20.52 -9.04
C THR A 241 -16.11 19.22 -8.25
N GLY A 242 -15.24 18.27 -8.59
CA GLY A 242 -15.24 16.92 -8.03
C GLY A 242 -16.37 16.04 -8.60
N GLU A 243 -17.08 16.45 -9.67
CA GLU A 243 -18.14 15.65 -10.31
C GLU A 243 -17.54 14.48 -11.08
N THR A 244 -18.09 13.25 -10.89
CA THR A 244 -17.68 12.08 -11.67
C THR A 244 -18.17 12.21 -13.12
N LEU A 245 -17.25 12.13 -14.08
CA LEU A 245 -17.53 12.25 -15.51
C LEU A 245 -17.77 10.90 -16.17
N TRP A 246 -16.92 9.92 -15.88
CA TRP A 246 -17.10 8.53 -16.29
C TRP A 246 -16.37 7.56 -15.35
N VAL A 247 -16.79 6.30 -15.39
CA VAL A 247 -16.20 5.18 -14.65
C VAL A 247 -16.02 4.00 -15.58
N PHE A 248 -14.90 3.31 -15.49
CA PHE A 248 -14.63 2.03 -16.12
C PHE A 248 -14.30 0.97 -15.10
N HIS A 249 -14.87 -0.20 -15.22
CA HIS A 249 -14.59 -1.37 -14.41
C HIS A 249 -14.31 -2.59 -15.30
N LEU A 250 -13.19 -3.28 -15.03
CA LEU A 250 -12.86 -4.54 -15.68
C LEU A 250 -13.34 -5.70 -14.79
N ASP A 251 -14.14 -6.60 -15.36
CA ASP A 251 -14.58 -7.81 -14.66
C ASP A 251 -13.48 -8.87 -14.65
N GLU A 252 -12.90 -9.13 -13.48
CA GLU A 252 -11.79 -10.06 -13.27
C GLU A 252 -12.14 -11.23 -12.34
N ARG A 253 -13.44 -11.53 -12.18
CA ARG A 253 -13.92 -12.51 -11.17
C ARG A 253 -13.17 -13.84 -11.16
N GLU A 254 -12.84 -14.40 -12.30
CA GLU A 254 -12.11 -15.68 -12.40
C GLU A 254 -10.66 -15.60 -11.93
N ARG A 255 -10.06 -14.41 -11.92
CA ARG A 255 -8.66 -14.15 -11.53
C ARG A 255 -8.53 -13.56 -10.15
N GLN A 256 -9.63 -13.02 -9.59
CA GLN A 256 -9.65 -12.28 -8.33
C GLN A 256 -9.06 -13.05 -7.14
N PRO A 257 -9.29 -14.37 -6.98
CA PRO A 257 -8.71 -15.12 -5.85
C PRO A 257 -7.17 -15.18 -5.83
N TYR A 258 -6.53 -14.94 -6.96
CA TYR A 258 -5.07 -15.06 -7.13
C TYR A 258 -4.36 -13.71 -7.23
N VAL A 259 -5.03 -12.63 -6.84
CA VAL A 259 -4.48 -11.27 -6.88
C VAL A 259 -3.62 -11.03 -5.63
N PRO A 260 -2.32 -10.77 -5.78
CA PRO A 260 -1.45 -10.57 -4.61
C PRO A 260 -1.72 -9.24 -3.89
N ARG A 261 -2.19 -8.23 -4.64
CA ARG A 261 -2.45 -6.88 -4.12
C ARG A 261 -3.74 -6.35 -4.72
N GLN A 262 -4.80 -6.36 -3.93
CA GLN A 262 -6.07 -5.75 -4.27
C GLN A 262 -6.01 -4.22 -4.05
N ASN A 263 -7.14 -3.54 -4.07
CA ASN A 263 -7.30 -2.10 -3.87
C ASN A 263 -6.99 -1.26 -5.12
N SER A 264 -7.24 0.04 -5.00
CA SER A 264 -7.10 1.03 -6.08
C SER A 264 -5.71 1.09 -6.71
N GLY A 265 -4.68 0.59 -6.04
CA GLY A 265 -3.30 0.80 -6.48
C GLY A 265 -2.88 2.25 -6.29
N ARG A 266 -2.06 2.80 -7.20
CA ARG A 266 -1.52 4.16 -7.08
C ARG A 266 -1.99 5.14 -8.15
N GLY A 267 -2.78 4.71 -9.13
CA GLY A 267 -3.32 5.58 -10.17
C GLY A 267 -3.16 5.02 -11.58
N VAL A 268 -3.11 5.92 -12.55
CA VAL A 268 -3.11 5.63 -13.99
C VAL A 268 -1.95 6.34 -14.69
N ALA A 269 -1.71 6.00 -15.96
CA ALA A 269 -0.86 6.75 -16.87
C ALA A 269 -1.71 7.39 -17.97
N TYR A 270 -1.26 8.52 -18.49
CA TYR A 270 -1.92 9.23 -19.58
C TYR A 270 -0.97 9.32 -20.79
N TRP A 271 -1.51 9.07 -21.97
CA TRP A 271 -0.79 9.26 -23.23
C TRP A 271 -1.55 10.22 -24.14
N LYS A 272 -0.88 11.31 -24.50
CA LYS A 272 -1.41 12.28 -25.45
C LYS A 272 -1.14 11.79 -26.86
N ALA A 273 -2.19 11.47 -27.57
CA ALA A 273 -2.10 10.91 -28.92
C ALA A 273 -1.92 12.02 -29.97
N PRO A 274 -1.01 11.85 -30.95
CA PRO A 274 -0.86 12.81 -32.05
C PRO A 274 -2.12 13.01 -32.89
N ASP A 275 -2.98 12.02 -32.95
CA ASP A 275 -4.26 12.02 -33.67
C ASP A 275 -5.45 12.50 -32.83
N GLY A 276 -5.21 12.89 -31.58
CA GLY A 276 -6.20 13.39 -30.63
C GLY A 276 -7.05 12.31 -29.97
N GLN A 277 -6.74 11.01 -30.17
CA GLN A 277 -7.33 9.88 -29.41
C GLN A 277 -6.48 9.60 -28.16
N ASP A 278 -6.50 10.52 -27.21
CA ASP A 278 -5.76 10.41 -25.97
C ASP A 278 -6.21 9.18 -25.16
N ARG A 279 -5.27 8.58 -24.42
CA ARG A 279 -5.50 7.33 -23.69
C ARG A 279 -5.18 7.43 -22.23
N VAL A 280 -6.01 6.79 -21.41
CA VAL A 280 -5.72 6.46 -20.02
C VAL A 280 -5.36 4.98 -19.96
N LEU A 281 -4.20 4.66 -19.42
CA LEU A 281 -3.73 3.29 -19.26
C LEU A 281 -3.57 2.95 -17.78
N TYR A 282 -3.96 1.74 -17.42
CA TYR A 282 -3.75 1.22 -16.06
C TYR A 282 -3.48 -0.29 -16.07
N ILE A 283 -2.93 -0.78 -14.97
CA ILE A 283 -2.75 -2.21 -14.76
C ILE A 283 -3.80 -2.66 -13.75
N SER A 284 -4.62 -3.62 -14.14
CA SER A 284 -5.65 -4.18 -13.27
C SER A 284 -5.05 -5.01 -12.13
N PRO A 285 -5.79 -5.28 -11.04
CA PRO A 285 -5.30 -6.12 -9.94
C PRO A 285 -4.79 -7.48 -10.40
N ALA A 286 -5.47 -8.13 -11.35
CA ALA A 286 -5.12 -9.45 -11.87
C ALA A 286 -4.10 -9.44 -13.02
N TYR A 287 -3.31 -8.35 -13.11
CA TYR A 287 -2.19 -8.18 -14.03
C TYR A 287 -2.62 -8.18 -15.50
N GLN A 288 -3.51 -7.23 -15.86
CA GLN A 288 -3.90 -6.94 -17.22
C GLN A 288 -3.64 -5.45 -17.52
N LEU A 289 -3.02 -5.15 -18.66
CA LEU A 289 -2.83 -3.78 -19.13
C LEU A 289 -4.03 -3.37 -19.97
N VAL A 290 -4.68 -2.28 -19.59
CA VAL A 290 -5.90 -1.77 -20.22
C VAL A 290 -5.68 -0.39 -20.78
N ALA A 291 -6.16 -0.13 -21.98
CA ALA A 291 -6.16 1.19 -22.61
C ALA A 291 -7.58 1.69 -22.82
N LEU A 292 -7.88 2.86 -22.27
CA LEU A 292 -9.18 3.52 -22.36
C LEU A 292 -9.06 4.82 -23.15
N ASP A 293 -10.09 5.15 -23.93
CA ASP A 293 -10.26 6.48 -24.49
C ASP A 293 -10.46 7.50 -23.35
N ALA A 294 -9.61 8.51 -23.28
CA ALA A 294 -9.59 9.45 -22.17
C ALA A 294 -10.88 10.26 -22.03
N LYS A 295 -11.58 10.52 -23.12
CA LYS A 295 -12.82 11.31 -23.13
C LYS A 295 -14.05 10.51 -22.67
N SER A 296 -14.10 9.22 -23.00
CA SER A 296 -15.30 8.41 -22.82
C SER A 296 -15.15 7.27 -21.80
N GLY A 297 -13.92 6.94 -21.37
CA GLY A 297 -13.66 5.78 -20.54
C GLY A 297 -13.88 4.43 -21.22
N ARG A 298 -14.09 4.40 -22.55
CA ARG A 298 -14.32 3.17 -23.31
C ARG A 298 -13.00 2.49 -23.66
N PRO A 299 -12.92 1.16 -23.62
CA PRO A 299 -11.76 0.42 -24.10
C PRO A 299 -11.41 0.74 -25.55
N ILE A 300 -10.14 0.90 -25.84
CA ILE A 300 -9.60 1.11 -27.20
C ILE A 300 -9.52 -0.25 -27.90
N HIS A 301 -10.52 -0.60 -28.73
CA HIS A 301 -10.63 -1.92 -29.36
C HIS A 301 -9.42 -2.36 -30.18
N THR A 302 -8.62 -1.42 -30.70
CA THR A 302 -7.39 -1.70 -31.45
C THR A 302 -6.18 -1.99 -30.56
N PHE A 303 -6.31 -1.88 -29.23
CA PHE A 303 -5.27 -2.16 -28.26
C PHE A 303 -5.45 -3.59 -27.71
N GLY A 304 -4.46 -4.46 -27.92
CA GLY A 304 -4.52 -5.85 -27.49
C GLY A 304 -5.76 -6.58 -28.01
N LYS A 305 -6.46 -7.26 -27.12
CA LYS A 305 -7.76 -7.86 -27.38
C LYS A 305 -8.85 -6.98 -26.75
N ASP A 306 -9.59 -6.23 -27.58
CA ASP A 306 -10.70 -5.37 -27.14
C ASP A 306 -10.31 -4.37 -26.01
N GLY A 307 -9.14 -3.78 -26.09
CA GLY A 307 -8.64 -2.80 -25.12
C GLY A 307 -7.77 -3.39 -24.02
N VAL A 308 -7.51 -4.70 -24.02
CA VAL A 308 -6.85 -5.41 -22.94
C VAL A 308 -5.69 -6.28 -23.42
N VAL A 309 -4.55 -6.22 -22.72
CA VAL A 309 -3.43 -7.13 -22.87
C VAL A 309 -3.27 -7.97 -21.60
N ASP A 310 -3.29 -9.30 -21.74
CA ASP A 310 -3.05 -10.25 -20.66
C ASP A 310 -1.54 -10.33 -20.36
N LEU A 311 -1.10 -9.67 -19.30
CA LEU A 311 0.32 -9.59 -18.94
C LEU A 311 0.89 -10.93 -18.46
N LYS A 312 0.08 -11.80 -17.82
CA LYS A 312 0.53 -13.14 -17.42
C LYS A 312 0.91 -13.99 -18.63
N LYS A 313 0.14 -13.88 -19.72
CA LYS A 313 0.48 -14.54 -21.01
C LYS A 313 1.64 -13.89 -21.74
N ALA A 314 1.94 -12.62 -21.42
CA ALA A 314 3.05 -11.89 -22.01
C ALA A 314 4.39 -12.17 -21.32
N LEU A 315 4.40 -12.76 -20.11
CA LEU A 315 5.63 -13.18 -19.40
C LEU A 315 6.40 -14.24 -20.18
N ASP A 316 7.67 -14.40 -19.86
CA ASP A 316 8.57 -15.37 -20.46
C ASP A 316 9.18 -16.32 -19.40
N PRO A 317 8.76 -17.60 -19.34
CA PRO A 317 7.66 -18.22 -20.10
C PRO A 317 6.28 -17.70 -19.64
N PRO A 318 5.25 -17.80 -20.49
CA PRO A 318 3.88 -17.44 -20.14
C PRO A 318 3.40 -18.14 -18.87
N LYS A 319 2.55 -17.45 -18.09
CA LYS A 319 2.01 -17.94 -16.82
C LYS A 319 0.49 -18.11 -16.88
N ASP A 320 0.00 -19.01 -16.03
CA ASP A 320 -1.43 -19.25 -15.87
C ASP A 320 -2.14 -18.06 -15.21
N PRO A 321 -3.45 -17.90 -15.44
CA PRO A 321 -4.27 -16.88 -14.77
C PRO A 321 -4.20 -16.95 -13.24
N GLN A 322 -3.92 -18.12 -12.67
CA GLN A 322 -3.83 -18.38 -11.24
C GLN A 322 -2.48 -17.99 -10.61
N THR A 323 -1.46 -17.69 -11.42
CA THR A 323 -0.16 -17.27 -10.88
C THR A 323 -0.32 -15.98 -10.06
N PRO A 324 0.18 -15.94 -8.80
CA PRO A 324 -0.01 -14.79 -7.91
C PRO A 324 0.98 -13.65 -8.25
N ILE A 325 0.77 -13.01 -9.39
CA ILE A 325 1.50 -11.82 -9.85
C ILE A 325 0.51 -10.72 -10.21
N GLY A 326 0.84 -9.48 -9.89
CA GLY A 326 0.03 -8.30 -10.15
C GLY A 326 0.87 -7.04 -10.32
N SER A 327 0.27 -5.88 -10.16
CA SER A 327 0.96 -4.59 -10.04
C SER A 327 0.18 -3.64 -9.16
N THR A 328 0.88 -2.75 -8.46
CA THR A 328 0.25 -1.67 -7.66
C THR A 328 0.61 -0.28 -8.17
N SER A 329 1.61 -0.17 -9.04
CA SER A 329 2.03 1.10 -9.63
C SER A 329 1.43 1.29 -11.02
N PRO A 330 1.14 2.52 -11.45
CA PRO A 330 0.79 2.78 -12.82
C PRO A 330 1.97 2.45 -13.75
N PRO A 331 1.72 2.11 -15.02
CA PRO A 331 2.80 2.03 -16.00
C PRO A 331 3.37 3.42 -16.28
N ILE A 332 4.62 3.49 -16.76
CA ILE A 332 5.17 4.73 -17.31
C ILE A 332 5.18 4.67 -18.84
N ILE A 333 4.94 5.79 -19.52
CA ILE A 333 4.89 5.84 -20.97
C ILE A 333 5.99 6.76 -21.47
N VAL A 334 6.99 6.19 -22.12
CA VAL A 334 8.17 6.92 -22.60
C VAL A 334 8.32 6.69 -24.10
N ASN A 335 8.30 7.77 -24.88
CA ASN A 335 8.51 7.70 -26.34
C ASN A 335 7.65 6.62 -27.02
N ASP A 336 6.34 6.63 -26.74
CA ASP A 336 5.32 5.69 -27.24
C ASP A 336 5.44 4.23 -26.75
N VAL A 337 6.30 3.95 -25.77
CA VAL A 337 6.42 2.64 -25.13
C VAL A 337 5.82 2.68 -23.72
N VAL A 338 4.87 1.78 -23.46
CA VAL A 338 4.30 1.53 -22.13
C VAL A 338 5.21 0.57 -21.41
N ILE A 339 5.84 1.00 -20.32
CA ILE A 339 6.79 0.21 -19.53
C ILE A 339 6.18 -0.08 -18.16
N LEU A 340 6.29 -1.31 -17.71
CA LEU A 340 5.68 -1.75 -16.46
C LEU A 340 6.51 -2.82 -15.76
N GLY A 341 6.41 -2.81 -14.43
CA GLY A 341 6.89 -3.85 -13.54
C GLY A 341 5.76 -4.69 -12.95
N SER A 342 6.08 -5.40 -11.90
CA SER A 342 5.18 -6.34 -11.23
C SER A 342 5.28 -6.24 -9.72
N THR A 343 4.36 -6.90 -9.02
CA THR A 343 4.38 -7.07 -7.57
C THR A 343 3.89 -8.47 -7.20
N PHE A 344 4.39 -8.97 -6.08
CA PHE A 344 4.17 -10.32 -5.58
C PHE A 344 3.53 -10.32 -4.20
N PRO A 345 3.10 -11.47 -3.66
CA PRO A 345 2.79 -11.63 -2.24
C PRO A 345 3.98 -11.22 -1.36
N VAL A 346 3.73 -10.92 -0.10
CA VAL A 346 4.81 -10.59 0.86
C VAL A 346 5.71 -11.81 1.06
N GLY A 347 7.02 -11.62 1.00
CA GLY A 347 8.02 -12.69 1.01
C GLY A 347 8.52 -13.12 2.39
N LEU A 348 7.75 -12.88 3.47
CA LEU A 348 8.06 -13.37 4.83
C LEU A 348 8.06 -14.90 4.91
N ALA A 349 7.04 -15.52 4.32
CA ALA A 349 6.84 -16.96 4.31
C ALA A 349 6.30 -17.40 2.95
N PRO A 350 7.10 -17.36 1.88
CA PRO A 350 6.65 -17.77 0.56
C PRO A 350 6.31 -19.28 0.56
N GLU A 351 5.22 -19.64 -0.12
CA GLU A 351 4.80 -21.04 -0.22
C GLU A 351 5.84 -21.91 -0.93
N SER A 352 6.64 -21.32 -1.81
CA SER A 352 7.67 -22.02 -2.55
C SER A 352 8.83 -21.09 -2.93
N LYS A 353 10.05 -21.65 -2.93
CA LYS A 353 11.22 -21.04 -3.56
C LYS A 353 11.09 -20.89 -5.07
N ARG A 354 10.14 -21.62 -5.70
CA ARG A 354 9.81 -21.54 -7.12
C ARG A 354 8.70 -20.53 -7.32
N GLN A 355 9.05 -19.36 -7.84
CA GLN A 355 8.11 -18.26 -8.06
C GLN A 355 8.17 -17.76 -9.52
N ALA A 356 7.19 -16.95 -9.91
CA ALA A 356 7.27 -16.23 -11.17
C ALA A 356 8.31 -15.11 -11.09
N ARG A 357 9.02 -14.85 -12.19
CA ARG A 357 9.96 -13.73 -12.29
C ARG A 357 9.21 -12.42 -12.50
N GLY A 358 9.76 -11.36 -11.97
CA GLY A 358 9.23 -10.01 -12.07
C GLY A 358 9.73 -9.24 -13.29
N ASP A 359 9.81 -9.89 -14.44
CA ASP A 359 10.35 -9.31 -15.67
C ASP A 359 9.72 -7.96 -16.02
N ILE A 360 10.54 -7.02 -16.50
CA ILE A 360 10.09 -5.71 -16.97
C ILE A 360 9.71 -5.82 -18.44
N MET A 361 8.56 -5.29 -18.81
CA MET A 361 8.05 -5.43 -20.17
C MET A 361 7.72 -4.07 -20.78
N GLY A 362 8.02 -3.92 -22.07
CA GLY A 362 7.66 -2.76 -22.90
C GLY A 362 6.63 -3.13 -23.94
N PHE A 363 5.59 -2.28 -24.10
CA PHE A 363 4.51 -2.46 -25.05
C PHE A 363 4.33 -1.22 -25.91
N ASP A 364 3.96 -1.39 -27.17
CA ASP A 364 3.56 -0.30 -28.03
C ASP A 364 2.25 0.32 -27.51
N VAL A 365 2.24 1.63 -27.28
CA VAL A 365 1.12 2.35 -26.65
C VAL A 365 -0.14 2.38 -27.53
N ARG A 366 -0.01 2.23 -28.86
CA ARG A 366 -1.13 2.25 -29.81
C ARG A 366 -1.81 0.90 -29.95
N THR A 367 -1.00 -0.17 -29.96
CA THR A 367 -1.49 -1.52 -30.31
C THR A 367 -1.50 -2.50 -29.16
N GLY A 368 -0.77 -2.23 -28.06
CA GLY A 368 -0.58 -3.19 -26.97
C GLY A 368 0.34 -4.37 -27.33
N LYS A 369 1.04 -4.32 -28.48
CA LYS A 369 1.99 -5.35 -28.87
C LYS A 369 3.22 -5.27 -27.95
N LYS A 370 3.62 -6.41 -27.37
CA LYS A 370 4.89 -6.52 -26.63
C LYS A 370 6.06 -6.24 -27.57
N LEU A 371 6.91 -5.30 -27.20
CA LEU A 371 8.09 -4.89 -27.94
C LEU A 371 9.34 -5.61 -27.43
N TRP A 372 9.48 -5.70 -26.10
CA TRP A 372 10.64 -6.28 -25.44
C TRP A 372 10.31 -6.79 -24.04
N THR A 373 11.20 -7.64 -23.53
CA THR A 373 11.24 -8.09 -22.12
C THR A 373 12.68 -7.90 -21.63
N PHE A 374 12.84 -7.33 -20.45
CA PHE A 374 14.09 -7.36 -19.68
C PHE A 374 13.91 -8.37 -18.55
N HIS A 375 14.73 -9.41 -18.55
CA HIS A 375 14.71 -10.43 -17.51
C HIS A 375 15.33 -9.89 -16.23
N SER A 376 14.51 -9.70 -15.22
CA SER A 376 14.95 -9.23 -13.90
C SER A 376 15.88 -10.22 -13.19
N ILE A 377 15.69 -11.51 -13.48
CA ILE A 377 16.61 -12.61 -13.16
C ILE A 377 17.19 -13.10 -14.50
N PRO A 378 18.48 -12.87 -14.76
CA PRO A 378 19.10 -13.22 -16.03
C PRO A 378 18.94 -14.70 -16.37
N GLN A 379 18.75 -15.00 -17.65
CA GLN A 379 18.57 -16.34 -18.15
C GLN A 379 19.92 -16.89 -18.70
N SER A 380 19.96 -18.18 -19.02
CA SER A 380 21.18 -18.83 -19.55
C SER A 380 21.77 -18.04 -20.73
N GLY A 381 23.00 -17.61 -20.59
CA GLY A 381 23.76 -16.86 -21.60
C GLY A 381 23.56 -15.33 -21.53
N GLU A 382 22.71 -14.82 -20.61
CA GLU A 382 22.57 -13.39 -20.38
C GLU A 382 23.59 -12.87 -19.36
N PRO A 383 24.06 -11.62 -19.48
CA PRO A 383 24.92 -11.00 -18.49
C PRO A 383 24.29 -10.98 -17.10
N GLY A 384 25.06 -11.34 -16.06
CA GLY A 384 24.59 -11.37 -14.67
C GLY A 384 24.13 -12.76 -14.22
N VAL A 385 23.90 -13.74 -15.11
CA VAL A 385 23.48 -15.10 -14.73
C VAL A 385 24.52 -15.80 -13.84
N GLU A 386 25.79 -15.48 -13.99
CA GLU A 386 26.91 -15.99 -13.19
C GLU A 386 26.83 -15.59 -11.70
N THR A 387 26.01 -14.59 -11.38
CA THR A 387 25.74 -14.16 -9.98
C THR A 387 24.70 -15.02 -9.28
N TRP A 388 24.06 -15.94 -10.02
CA TRP A 388 23.08 -16.93 -9.55
C TRP A 388 23.73 -18.32 -9.57
N LYS A 389 24.40 -18.66 -8.48
CA LYS A 389 25.10 -19.94 -8.37
C LYS A 389 24.11 -21.11 -8.29
N ASP A 390 24.60 -22.31 -8.58
CA ASP A 390 23.83 -23.56 -8.51
C ASP A 390 22.57 -23.55 -9.40
N ASN A 391 22.60 -22.79 -10.49
CA ASN A 391 21.48 -22.59 -11.40
C ASN A 391 20.19 -22.09 -10.71
N SER A 392 20.33 -21.37 -9.60
CA SER A 392 19.18 -20.87 -8.83
C SER A 392 18.28 -19.91 -9.62
N TRP A 393 18.79 -19.31 -10.70
CA TRP A 393 18.01 -18.51 -11.65
C TRP A 393 16.87 -19.30 -12.35
N GLU A 394 16.95 -20.63 -12.42
CA GLU A 394 15.94 -21.46 -13.09
C GLU A 394 14.60 -21.48 -12.32
N TYR A 395 14.61 -21.30 -11.03
CA TYR A 395 13.44 -21.46 -10.17
C TYR A 395 13.13 -20.25 -9.30
N THR A 396 14.12 -19.43 -8.94
CA THR A 396 13.86 -18.24 -8.13
C THR A 396 13.02 -17.24 -8.91
N GLY A 397 12.16 -16.55 -8.22
CA GLY A 397 11.27 -15.54 -8.80
C GLY A 397 11.37 -14.21 -8.10
N ASN A 398 10.31 -13.40 -8.22
CA ASN A 398 10.25 -12.01 -7.80
C ASN A 398 11.31 -11.16 -8.55
N ALA A 399 12.08 -10.30 -7.86
CA ALA A 399 13.05 -9.35 -8.42
C ALA A 399 12.43 -8.36 -9.43
N GLY A 400 11.14 -8.05 -9.31
CA GLY A 400 10.42 -7.13 -10.19
C GLY A 400 10.70 -5.67 -9.88
N ALA A 401 9.77 -4.80 -10.29
CA ALA A 401 9.72 -3.39 -9.91
C ALA A 401 8.31 -3.04 -9.46
N TRP A 402 8.06 -3.04 -8.15
CA TRP A 402 6.74 -2.74 -7.59
C TRP A 402 6.53 -1.26 -7.29
N ALA A 403 7.62 -0.52 -7.09
CA ALA A 403 7.58 0.94 -6.94
C ALA A 403 7.30 1.64 -8.29
N PRO A 404 6.84 2.87 -8.29
CA PRO A 404 6.73 3.66 -9.53
C PRO A 404 8.10 3.83 -10.20
N LEU A 405 8.08 3.96 -11.51
CA LEU A 405 9.27 4.13 -12.34
C LEU A 405 9.49 5.62 -12.65
N SER A 406 10.72 5.98 -13.01
CA SER A 406 11.07 7.31 -13.49
C SER A 406 11.74 7.23 -14.86
N ALA A 407 11.75 8.33 -15.62
CA ALA A 407 12.30 8.33 -16.96
C ALA A 407 12.92 9.67 -17.35
N ASP A 408 13.83 9.62 -18.31
CA ASP A 408 14.33 10.77 -19.04
C ASP A 408 13.94 10.58 -20.52
N PRO A 409 12.85 11.22 -20.98
CA PRO A 409 12.39 11.08 -22.38
C PRO A 409 13.39 11.60 -23.40
N ASP A 410 14.22 12.59 -23.05
CA ASP A 410 15.23 13.18 -23.95
C ASP A 410 16.39 12.19 -24.20
N LEU A 411 16.82 11.49 -23.16
CA LEU A 411 17.77 10.39 -23.27
C LEU A 411 17.13 9.11 -23.80
N GLY A 412 15.81 8.98 -23.69
CA GLY A 412 15.08 7.75 -23.99
C GLY A 412 15.34 6.65 -22.96
N TYR A 413 15.56 7.00 -21.71
CA TYR A 413 15.91 6.08 -20.64
C TYR A 413 14.79 5.95 -19.61
N VAL A 414 14.66 4.74 -19.04
CA VAL A 414 13.80 4.44 -17.89
C VAL A 414 14.65 3.89 -16.75
N TYR A 415 14.35 4.33 -15.53
CA TYR A 415 15.07 3.96 -14.30
C TYR A 415 14.15 3.10 -13.43
N LEU A 416 14.63 1.94 -13.05
CA LEU A 416 13.88 0.86 -12.42
C LEU A 416 14.44 0.60 -11.02
N PRO A 417 13.65 0.82 -9.96
CA PRO A 417 13.98 0.41 -8.61
C PRO A 417 13.57 -1.06 -8.43
N MET A 418 14.55 -1.98 -8.53
CA MET A 418 14.27 -3.40 -8.55
C MET A 418 14.03 -3.97 -7.15
N GLU A 419 13.11 -4.92 -7.06
CA GLU A 419 12.69 -5.65 -5.86
C GLU A 419 13.69 -6.76 -5.50
N ALA A 420 13.65 -7.25 -4.25
CA ALA A 420 14.39 -8.41 -3.81
C ALA A 420 13.92 -9.69 -4.54
N ALA A 421 14.80 -10.69 -4.61
CA ALA A 421 14.44 -12.02 -5.10
C ALA A 421 13.67 -12.81 -4.04
N THR A 422 12.88 -13.82 -4.45
CA THR A 422 12.08 -14.66 -3.54
C THR A 422 12.89 -15.20 -2.37
N GLY A 423 12.31 -15.08 -1.19
CA GLY A 423 12.93 -15.30 0.11
C GLY A 423 13.56 -14.00 0.61
N ASP A 424 12.71 -13.06 1.09
CA ASP A 424 13.15 -11.72 1.51
C ASP A 424 14.13 -11.74 2.68
N PHE A 425 14.12 -12.82 3.51
CA PHE A 425 14.90 -12.92 4.75
C PHE A 425 15.77 -14.17 4.84
N TYR A 426 15.71 -15.04 3.84
CA TYR A 426 16.55 -16.22 3.72
C TYR A 426 16.88 -16.49 2.27
N GLY A 427 18.15 -16.49 1.94
CA GLY A 427 18.66 -16.65 0.58
C GLY A 427 19.46 -17.95 0.32
N GLY A 428 19.46 -18.92 1.25
CA GLY A 428 20.26 -20.15 1.12
C GLY A 428 19.93 -20.97 -0.11
N HIS A 429 18.74 -20.85 -0.67
CA HIS A 429 18.32 -21.49 -1.93
C HIS A 429 18.78 -20.75 -3.20
N ARG A 430 19.33 -19.52 -3.08
CA ARG A 430 19.75 -18.68 -4.22
C ARG A 430 21.16 -18.10 -4.02
N PRO A 431 22.20 -18.93 -3.87
CA PRO A 431 23.56 -18.45 -3.57
C PRO A 431 24.10 -17.53 -4.66
N GLY A 432 24.97 -16.59 -4.28
CA GLY A 432 25.53 -15.54 -5.12
C GLY A 432 24.88 -14.18 -4.90
N ASP A 433 25.32 -13.14 -5.62
CA ASP A 433 24.88 -11.76 -5.40
C ASP A 433 23.49 -11.45 -6.00
N ASN A 434 22.96 -12.32 -6.87
CA ASN A 434 21.60 -12.31 -7.42
C ASN A 434 21.24 -11.04 -8.23
N LEU A 435 22.04 -10.67 -9.24
CA LEU A 435 21.69 -9.61 -10.18
C LEU A 435 20.41 -9.98 -10.97
N TYR A 436 19.47 -9.08 -11.21
CA TYR A 436 19.44 -7.64 -10.92
C TYR A 436 18.52 -7.32 -9.74
N SER A 437 18.32 -8.23 -8.80
CA SER A 437 17.53 -7.93 -7.59
C SER A 437 18.18 -6.80 -6.78
N SER A 438 17.37 -6.05 -6.05
CA SER A 438 17.76 -4.94 -5.16
C SER A 438 18.77 -3.97 -5.82
N SER A 439 18.52 -3.68 -7.11
CA SER A 439 19.39 -2.85 -7.97
C SER A 439 18.64 -1.64 -8.54
N LEU A 440 19.36 -0.55 -8.75
CA LEU A 440 18.91 0.51 -9.64
C LEU A 440 19.34 0.15 -11.07
N VAL A 441 18.38 -0.03 -11.96
CA VAL A 441 18.61 -0.45 -13.34
C VAL A 441 18.16 0.65 -14.30
N CYS A 442 19.00 0.99 -15.28
CA CYS A 442 18.67 1.91 -16.37
C CYS A 442 18.57 1.14 -17.69
N LEU A 443 17.40 1.24 -18.33
CA LEU A 443 17.17 0.64 -19.64
C LEU A 443 16.93 1.71 -20.72
N ASN A 444 17.28 1.38 -21.94
CA ASN A 444 16.75 2.10 -23.09
C ASN A 444 15.25 1.79 -23.23
N ALA A 445 14.41 2.81 -23.09
CA ALA A 445 12.95 2.65 -23.06
C ALA A 445 12.37 2.03 -24.34
N LYS A 446 13.00 2.30 -25.52
CA LYS A 446 12.52 1.81 -26.82
C LYS A 446 12.85 0.33 -27.06
N THR A 447 14.00 -0.14 -26.57
CA THR A 447 14.53 -1.47 -26.89
C THR A 447 14.54 -2.44 -25.71
N GLY A 448 14.43 -1.95 -24.48
CA GLY A 448 14.57 -2.75 -23.25
C GLY A 448 16.02 -3.16 -22.96
N THR A 449 17.00 -2.68 -23.73
CA THR A 449 18.41 -3.04 -23.53
C THR A 449 18.96 -2.32 -22.30
N LEU A 450 19.75 -3.06 -21.51
CA LEU A 450 20.47 -2.52 -20.36
C LEU A 450 21.43 -1.42 -20.79
N VAL A 451 21.35 -0.27 -20.14
CA VAL A 451 22.33 0.83 -20.32
C VAL A 451 23.37 0.77 -19.21
N TRP A 452 22.92 0.72 -17.96
CA TRP A 452 23.76 0.50 -16.78
C TRP A 452 22.89 -0.01 -15.61
N HIS A 453 23.55 -0.53 -14.60
CA HIS A 453 22.94 -0.88 -13.32
C HIS A 453 23.90 -0.62 -12.17
N TYR A 454 23.34 -0.52 -10.97
CA TYR A 454 24.08 -0.53 -9.73
C TYR A 454 23.31 -1.35 -8.69
N GLN A 455 23.94 -2.41 -8.16
CA GLN A 455 23.31 -3.22 -7.13
C GLN A 455 23.47 -2.53 -5.77
N ILE A 456 22.35 -2.16 -5.16
CA ILE A 456 22.30 -1.43 -3.90
C ILE A 456 22.43 -2.38 -2.69
N VAL A 457 21.96 -3.61 -2.84
CA VAL A 457 22.13 -4.67 -1.84
C VAL A 457 22.55 -5.95 -2.52
N HIS A 458 23.72 -6.47 -2.17
CA HIS A 458 24.21 -7.76 -2.63
C HIS A 458 23.56 -8.88 -1.82
N HIS A 459 23.02 -9.90 -2.48
CA HIS A 459 22.39 -11.05 -1.81
C HIS A 459 21.42 -10.60 -0.69
N ASP A 460 20.38 -9.85 -1.07
CA ASP A 460 19.46 -9.23 -0.12
C ASP A 460 18.70 -10.28 0.70
N ILE A 461 18.93 -10.28 2.03
CA ILE A 461 18.26 -11.11 3.03
C ILE A 461 17.65 -10.25 4.17
N TRP A 462 17.34 -8.99 3.88
CA TRP A 462 16.80 -8.01 4.84
C TRP A 462 15.51 -7.35 4.34
N ASP A 463 15.02 -7.74 3.15
CA ASP A 463 13.94 -7.02 2.44
C ASP A 463 14.31 -5.54 2.23
N TYR A 464 15.57 -5.27 1.87
CA TYR A 464 16.09 -3.93 1.61
C TYR A 464 16.08 -3.56 0.14
N ASP A 465 15.08 -4.08 -0.58
CA ASP A 465 14.79 -3.73 -1.96
C ASP A 465 14.53 -2.23 -2.16
N LEU A 466 14.56 -1.76 -3.40
CA LEU A 466 14.37 -0.34 -3.72
C LEU A 466 12.88 0.02 -3.72
N PRO A 467 12.38 0.73 -2.69
CA PRO A 467 10.93 0.87 -2.49
C PRO A 467 10.34 2.09 -3.19
N ALA A 468 11.19 3.00 -3.68
CA ALA A 468 10.81 4.35 -4.10
C ALA A 468 11.16 4.62 -5.56
N PRO A 469 10.39 5.44 -6.28
CA PRO A 469 10.80 5.89 -7.60
C PRO A 469 12.12 6.68 -7.51
N PRO A 470 13.08 6.44 -8.44
CA PRO A 470 14.26 7.26 -8.52
C PRO A 470 13.90 8.71 -8.87
N VAL A 471 14.54 9.69 -8.22
CA VAL A 471 14.30 11.11 -8.51
C VAL A 471 15.38 11.62 -9.46
N LEU A 472 15.00 12.21 -10.58
CA LEU A 472 15.97 12.81 -11.49
C LEU A 472 16.15 14.31 -11.17
N ALA A 473 17.37 14.76 -11.23
CA ALA A 473 17.74 16.14 -10.93
C ALA A 473 18.87 16.64 -11.83
N ASP A 474 18.86 17.92 -12.12
CA ASP A 474 20.00 18.63 -12.70
C ASP A 474 20.66 19.41 -11.54
N LEU A 475 21.80 18.94 -11.10
CA LEU A 475 22.52 19.44 -9.92
C LEU A 475 23.78 20.22 -10.32
N THR A 476 24.31 20.98 -9.36
CA THR A 476 25.64 21.58 -9.48
C THR A 476 26.55 21.04 -8.38
N VAL A 477 27.34 20.02 -8.71
CA VAL A 477 28.22 19.35 -7.75
C VAL A 477 29.67 19.77 -8.01
N TYR A 478 30.36 20.25 -6.98
CA TYR A 478 31.72 20.80 -7.10
C TYR A 478 31.85 21.89 -8.22
N GLY A 479 30.76 22.68 -8.41
CA GLY A 479 30.71 23.70 -9.42
C GLY A 479 30.52 23.20 -10.86
N GLN A 480 30.25 21.93 -11.06
CA GLN A 480 29.98 21.31 -12.35
C GLN A 480 28.53 20.89 -12.49
N PRO A 481 27.89 21.09 -13.65
CA PRO A 481 26.53 20.58 -13.88
C PRO A 481 26.55 19.05 -13.99
N VAL A 482 25.64 18.40 -13.28
CA VAL A 482 25.50 16.93 -13.27
C VAL A 482 24.05 16.55 -13.47
N LYS A 483 23.76 15.75 -14.48
CA LYS A 483 22.47 15.09 -14.64
C LYS A 483 22.41 13.90 -13.67
N ALA A 484 21.71 14.04 -12.56
CA ALA A 484 21.68 13.05 -11.49
C ALA A 484 20.43 12.16 -11.55
N VAL A 485 20.57 10.93 -11.05
CA VAL A 485 19.49 10.08 -10.57
C VAL A 485 19.75 9.75 -9.11
N ILE A 486 18.74 9.95 -8.26
CA ILE A 486 18.82 9.87 -6.80
C ILE A 486 17.89 8.78 -6.33
N GLN A 487 18.41 7.81 -5.57
CA GLN A 487 17.63 6.70 -5.02
C GLN A 487 17.66 6.73 -3.48
N VAL A 488 16.51 7.01 -2.87
CA VAL A 488 16.31 6.81 -1.42
C VAL A 488 15.96 5.36 -1.14
N THR A 489 16.44 4.82 -0.03
CA THR A 489 16.39 3.37 0.25
C THR A 489 15.74 3.03 1.58
N LYS A 490 15.35 1.75 1.75
CA LYS A 490 14.86 1.22 3.03
C LYS A 490 15.91 1.33 4.14
N GLN A 491 17.19 1.19 3.80
CA GLN A 491 18.31 1.33 4.73
C GLN A 491 18.54 2.76 5.24
N ALA A 492 17.74 3.72 4.75
CA ALA A 492 17.89 5.16 5.01
C ALA A 492 19.13 5.80 4.36
N PHE A 493 19.67 5.20 3.30
CA PHE A 493 20.68 5.81 2.45
C PHE A 493 20.06 6.60 1.30
N VAL A 494 20.83 7.56 0.80
CA VAL A 494 20.61 8.22 -0.49
C VAL A 494 21.78 7.88 -1.40
N PHE A 495 21.51 7.12 -2.46
CA PHE A 495 22.47 6.89 -3.53
C PHE A 495 22.24 7.90 -4.65
N ALA A 496 23.32 8.43 -5.22
CA ALA A 496 23.25 9.40 -6.30
C ALA A 496 24.26 9.06 -7.40
N PHE A 497 23.74 8.98 -8.63
CA PHE A 497 24.53 8.63 -9.81
C PHE A 497 24.36 9.65 -10.91
N GLU A 498 25.39 9.82 -11.76
CA GLU A 498 25.24 10.47 -13.06
C GLU A 498 24.31 9.57 -13.91
N ARG A 499 23.16 10.11 -14.33
CA ARG A 499 22.04 9.29 -14.84
C ARG A 499 22.27 8.70 -16.23
N THR A 500 23.27 9.18 -16.99
CA THR A 500 23.54 8.68 -18.34
C THR A 500 24.39 7.39 -18.33
N HIS A 501 25.34 7.27 -17.39
CA HIS A 501 26.29 6.17 -17.34
C HIS A 501 26.33 5.42 -16.01
N GLY A 502 25.58 5.87 -15.01
CA GLY A 502 25.51 5.20 -13.69
C GLY A 502 26.74 5.41 -12.81
N GLN A 503 27.57 6.44 -13.09
CA GLN A 503 28.73 6.72 -12.27
C GLN A 503 28.28 7.35 -10.93
N PRO A 504 28.75 6.85 -9.77
CA PRO A 504 28.44 7.49 -8.49
C PRO A 504 28.91 8.94 -8.45
N ILE A 505 28.05 9.85 -7.98
CA ILE A 505 28.38 11.29 -7.82
C ILE A 505 29.35 11.48 -6.66
N TRP A 506 29.13 10.76 -5.56
CA TRP A 506 30.05 10.65 -4.43
C TRP A 506 30.55 9.21 -4.30
N PRO A 507 31.74 8.99 -3.73
CA PRO A 507 32.27 7.63 -3.57
C PRO A 507 31.29 6.73 -2.81
N ILE A 508 31.19 5.49 -3.26
CA ILE A 508 30.49 4.42 -2.58
C ILE A 508 31.56 3.39 -2.16
N GLU A 509 31.59 3.05 -0.88
CA GLU A 509 32.60 2.16 -0.29
C GLU A 509 31.99 0.79 -0.03
N GLU A 510 32.65 -0.26 -0.50
CA GLU A 510 32.35 -1.64 -0.09
C GLU A 510 32.87 -1.89 1.30
N LYS A 511 31.95 -2.10 2.28
CA LYS A 511 32.32 -2.35 3.68
C LYS A 511 31.95 -3.77 4.09
N PRO A 512 32.81 -4.46 4.86
CA PRO A 512 32.50 -5.75 5.44
C PRO A 512 31.24 -5.69 6.30
N VAL A 513 30.40 -6.74 6.20
CA VAL A 513 29.17 -6.89 6.99
C VAL A 513 29.14 -8.21 7.75
N PRO A 514 28.35 -8.31 8.84
CA PRO A 514 28.20 -9.55 9.58
C PRO A 514 27.74 -10.71 8.68
N GLN A 515 28.27 -11.89 8.95
CA GLN A 515 27.91 -13.11 8.23
C GLN A 515 26.83 -13.89 8.97
N SER A 516 25.99 -14.59 8.22
CA SER A 516 24.90 -15.39 8.80
C SER A 516 25.43 -16.66 9.47
N SER A 517 24.82 -17.04 10.58
CA SER A 517 25.00 -18.33 11.24
C SER A 517 23.96 -19.38 10.81
N ILE A 518 23.02 -19.01 9.95
CA ILE A 518 21.91 -19.87 9.50
C ILE A 518 22.46 -20.89 8.49
N PRO A 519 22.18 -22.18 8.65
CA PRO A 519 22.62 -23.20 7.70
C PRO A 519 22.19 -22.91 6.27
N GLY A 520 23.13 -22.98 5.33
CA GLY A 520 22.90 -22.71 3.91
C GLY A 520 22.92 -21.23 3.52
N GLU A 521 22.78 -20.31 4.46
CA GLU A 521 22.84 -18.88 4.20
C GLU A 521 24.28 -18.39 4.04
N ASN A 522 24.56 -17.74 2.90
CA ASN A 522 25.89 -17.19 2.60
C ASN A 522 25.73 -15.76 2.06
N PRO A 523 25.52 -14.76 2.93
CA PRO A 523 25.39 -13.38 2.50
C PRO A 523 26.69 -12.89 1.84
N SER A 524 26.58 -11.84 1.02
CA SER A 524 27.76 -11.19 0.45
C SER A 524 28.68 -10.70 1.58
N PRO A 525 29.99 -10.82 1.46
CA PRO A 525 30.94 -10.42 2.51
C PRO A 525 30.98 -8.91 2.72
N THR A 526 30.57 -8.13 1.72
CA THR A 526 30.53 -6.66 1.77
C THR A 526 29.18 -6.15 1.27
N GLN A 527 28.89 -4.91 1.62
CA GLN A 527 27.74 -4.15 1.08
C GLN A 527 28.18 -2.73 0.72
N PRO A 528 27.51 -2.07 -0.23
CA PRO A 528 27.84 -0.71 -0.66
C PRO A 528 27.32 0.35 0.35
N PHE A 529 28.20 1.25 0.76
CA PHE A 529 27.91 2.38 1.64
C PHE A 529 28.22 3.69 0.92
N PRO A 530 27.20 4.52 0.59
CA PRO A 530 27.45 5.85 0.05
C PRO A 530 28.11 6.73 1.10
N THR A 531 29.10 7.53 0.70
CA THR A 531 29.82 8.42 1.61
C THR A 531 29.12 9.75 1.82
N ARG A 532 28.20 10.12 0.93
CA ARG A 532 27.35 11.32 0.99
C ARG A 532 26.03 11.10 0.28
N PRO A 533 24.95 11.75 0.76
CA PRO A 533 24.84 12.39 2.07
C PRO A 533 24.87 11.35 3.22
N ASP A 534 24.97 11.83 4.45
CA ASP A 534 24.79 10.99 5.63
C ASP A 534 23.41 10.29 5.62
N PRO A 535 23.25 9.13 6.27
CA PRO A 535 21.95 8.48 6.40
C PRO A 535 20.89 9.40 7.03
N PHE A 536 19.68 9.38 6.46
CA PHE A 536 18.60 10.25 6.93
C PHE A 536 17.77 9.66 8.08
N ASP A 537 18.11 8.45 8.57
CA ASP A 537 17.52 7.82 9.74
C ASP A 537 18.56 6.91 10.44
N HIS A 538 18.19 6.33 11.58
CA HIS A 538 19.06 5.42 12.34
C HIS A 538 19.32 4.12 11.56
N GLN A 539 20.55 3.63 11.65
CA GLN A 539 21.00 2.40 10.99
C GLN A 539 21.70 1.48 11.99
N GLY A 540 21.21 0.24 12.12
CA GLY A 540 21.74 -0.73 13.05
C GLY A 540 21.50 -0.35 14.52
N TYR A 541 21.79 -1.28 15.42
CA TYR A 541 21.61 -1.09 16.85
C TYR A 541 22.84 -0.43 17.49
N SER A 542 22.58 0.55 18.35
CA SER A 542 23.52 1.04 19.37
C SER A 542 22.74 1.37 20.64
N GLU A 543 23.41 1.39 21.81
CA GLU A 543 22.73 1.78 23.06
C GLU A 543 22.27 3.24 23.07
N ASP A 544 22.86 4.08 22.23
CA ASP A 544 22.51 5.51 22.12
C ASP A 544 21.13 5.75 21.50
N ILE A 545 20.63 4.81 20.70
CA ILE A 545 19.31 4.94 20.10
C ILE A 545 18.17 4.44 21.00
N LEU A 546 18.49 3.80 22.14
CA LEU A 546 17.47 3.30 23.05
C LEU A 546 16.64 4.42 23.65
N VAL A 547 15.34 4.13 23.87
CA VAL A 547 14.40 5.03 24.52
C VAL A 547 14.90 5.42 25.92
N ASP A 548 14.93 6.72 26.18
CA ASP A 548 15.60 7.31 27.39
C ASP A 548 14.79 8.47 27.97
N PHE A 549 13.47 8.40 27.98
CA PHE A 549 12.62 9.41 28.60
C PHE A 549 12.89 9.60 30.08
N THR A 550 13.32 8.53 30.77
CA THR A 550 13.92 8.57 32.11
C THR A 550 15.09 7.56 32.22
N PRO A 551 16.00 7.71 33.20
CA PRO A 551 17.06 6.73 33.43
C PRO A 551 16.52 5.30 33.62
N GLU A 552 15.41 5.14 34.36
CA GLU A 552 14.77 3.85 34.63
C GLU A 552 14.25 3.21 33.35
N ILE A 553 13.62 4.00 32.47
CA ILE A 553 13.15 3.53 31.17
C ILE A 553 14.33 3.06 30.30
N LYS A 554 15.45 3.80 30.31
CA LYS A 554 16.65 3.42 29.56
C LYS A 554 17.25 2.09 30.06
N GLU A 555 17.37 1.91 31.38
CA GLU A 555 17.88 0.64 31.93
C GLU A 555 16.96 -0.56 31.62
N GLN A 556 15.65 -0.37 31.69
CA GLN A 556 14.69 -1.42 31.26
C GLN A 556 14.81 -1.71 29.77
N ALA A 557 14.99 -0.68 28.92
CA ALA A 557 15.19 -0.85 27.48
C ALA A 557 16.47 -1.66 27.19
N LYS A 558 17.57 -1.41 27.89
CA LYS A 558 18.78 -2.23 27.79
C LYS A 558 18.54 -3.68 28.18
N ALA A 559 17.81 -3.92 29.29
CA ALA A 559 17.47 -5.28 29.72
C ALA A 559 16.59 -6.03 28.71
N ILE A 560 15.69 -5.33 28.03
CA ILE A 560 14.89 -5.91 26.94
C ILE A 560 15.80 -6.22 25.74
N ALA A 561 16.61 -5.25 25.29
CA ALA A 561 17.50 -5.42 24.14
C ALA A 561 18.51 -6.57 24.33
N ALA A 562 18.90 -6.85 25.58
CA ALA A 562 19.84 -7.94 25.91
C ALA A 562 19.32 -9.36 25.54
N LYS A 563 18.01 -9.53 25.29
CA LYS A 563 17.38 -10.81 24.94
C LYS A 563 17.41 -11.11 23.43
N TYR A 564 17.92 -10.18 22.65
CA TYR A 564 17.93 -10.26 21.20
C TYR A 564 19.35 -10.22 20.67
N ASP A 565 19.55 -10.82 19.51
CA ASP A 565 20.73 -10.50 18.72
C ASP A 565 20.64 -9.07 18.20
N LYS A 566 21.80 -8.41 18.04
CA LYS A 566 21.88 -7.01 17.68
C LYS A 566 23.23 -6.69 17.05
N GLY A 567 23.23 -5.84 16.05
CA GLY A 567 24.43 -5.49 15.32
C GLY A 567 24.27 -4.22 14.49
N PRO A 568 25.26 -3.91 13.66
CA PRO A 568 25.18 -2.82 12.71
C PRO A 568 24.08 -3.09 11.67
N ILE A 569 23.84 -2.12 10.78
CA ILE A 569 23.03 -2.37 9.59
C ILE A 569 23.56 -3.58 8.82
N TYR A 570 22.69 -4.34 8.18
CA TYR A 570 22.98 -5.62 7.51
C TYR A 570 23.38 -6.76 8.49
N ASN A 571 22.98 -6.68 9.75
CA ASN A 571 23.08 -7.83 10.65
C ASN A 571 22.05 -8.89 10.22
N PRO A 572 22.44 -10.15 9.90
CA PRO A 572 21.49 -11.18 9.49
C PRO A 572 20.46 -11.51 10.55
N VAL A 573 19.28 -11.97 10.13
CA VAL A 573 18.22 -12.37 11.05
C VAL A 573 18.54 -13.72 11.67
N ALA A 574 18.49 -13.80 13.01
CA ALA A 574 18.82 -14.98 13.78
C ALA A 574 17.63 -15.95 13.92
N LEU A 575 17.91 -17.23 14.21
CA LEU A 575 16.88 -18.21 14.56
C LEU A 575 16.21 -17.87 15.90
N TYR A 576 14.92 -18.24 15.99
CA TYR A 576 14.16 -18.12 17.24
C TYR A 576 14.44 -19.33 18.14
N HIS A 577 15.10 -19.10 19.29
CA HIS A 577 15.40 -20.11 20.31
C HIS A 577 15.09 -19.58 21.72
N PRO A 578 13.80 -19.49 22.11
CA PRO A 578 13.45 -19.01 23.43
C PRO A 578 13.87 -20.01 24.52
N PRO A 579 14.25 -19.57 25.75
CA PRO A 579 14.25 -18.15 26.17
C PRO A 579 15.50 -17.37 25.81
N ASP A 580 16.53 -18.01 25.28
CA ASP A 580 17.90 -17.46 25.18
C ASP A 580 18.07 -16.51 24.00
N GLN A 581 17.31 -16.70 22.92
CA GLN A 581 17.36 -15.85 21.73
C GLN A 581 15.97 -15.65 21.13
N LEU A 582 15.52 -14.40 21.06
CA LEU A 582 14.20 -14.01 20.59
C LEU A 582 14.23 -13.42 19.15
N GLY A 583 15.33 -13.62 18.41
CA GLY A 583 15.59 -13.05 17.10
C GLY A 583 16.55 -11.87 17.14
N THR A 584 16.62 -11.10 16.06
CA THR A 584 17.51 -9.94 15.84
C THR A 584 16.73 -8.64 15.92
N LEU A 585 17.30 -7.60 16.57
CA LEU A 585 16.78 -6.23 16.51
C LEU A 585 17.23 -5.58 15.21
N VAL A 586 16.27 -5.29 14.32
CA VAL A 586 16.53 -4.70 13.01
C VAL A 586 16.06 -3.24 12.97
N ILE A 587 16.92 -2.34 12.53
CA ILE A 587 16.62 -0.92 12.29
C ILE A 587 17.47 -0.38 11.13
N PRO A 588 16.87 0.28 10.10
CA PRO A 588 15.42 0.27 9.82
C PRO A 588 14.89 -1.16 9.65
N ASP A 589 13.62 -1.39 9.98
CA ASP A 589 12.99 -2.69 9.75
C ASP A 589 12.65 -2.91 8.25
N ALA A 590 11.99 -4.00 7.91
CA ALA A 590 11.57 -4.34 6.54
C ALA A 590 10.65 -3.29 5.88
N VAL A 591 9.95 -2.48 6.67
CA VAL A 591 9.18 -1.34 6.13
C VAL A 591 10.12 -0.24 5.61
N GLY A 592 11.29 -0.12 6.22
CA GLY A 592 12.37 0.78 5.83
C GLY A 592 12.22 2.19 6.38
N GLY A 593 13.33 2.92 6.37
CA GLY A 593 13.38 4.35 6.64
C GLY A 593 12.56 5.12 5.60
N ALA A 594 12.82 4.91 4.31
CA ALA A 594 11.95 5.36 3.21
C ALA A 594 11.16 4.20 2.61
N ASN A 595 10.03 4.51 1.96
CA ASN A 595 9.21 3.53 1.26
C ASN A 595 8.63 4.11 -0.04
N TRP A 596 7.56 3.55 -0.63
CA TRP A 596 7.02 3.90 -1.94
C TRP A 596 6.64 5.38 -2.13
N GLN A 597 6.41 6.12 -1.05
CA GLN A 597 6.18 7.56 -1.10
C GLN A 597 7.42 8.32 -1.62
N GLY A 598 8.59 7.73 -1.41
CA GLY A 598 9.86 8.26 -1.88
C GLY A 598 10.24 9.61 -1.28
N ALA A 599 11.09 10.31 -2.01
CA ALA A 599 11.47 11.68 -1.74
C ALA A 599 10.83 12.65 -2.73
N VAL A 600 10.86 13.93 -2.42
CA VAL A 600 10.48 15.02 -3.34
C VAL A 600 11.66 15.97 -3.52
N LEU A 601 11.81 16.54 -4.70
CA LEU A 601 12.92 17.42 -5.02
C LEU A 601 12.43 18.80 -5.43
N ASP A 602 13.01 19.82 -4.87
CA ASP A 602 12.90 21.19 -5.40
C ASP A 602 13.97 21.38 -6.49
N PRO A 603 13.61 21.40 -7.78
CA PRO A 603 14.57 21.50 -8.85
C PRO A 603 15.21 22.89 -8.96
N GLU A 604 14.61 23.92 -8.33
CA GLU A 604 15.17 25.28 -8.34
C GLU A 604 16.36 25.42 -7.38
N THR A 605 16.39 24.61 -6.33
CA THR A 605 17.42 24.67 -5.27
C THR A 605 18.30 23.43 -5.20
N GLY A 606 17.86 22.31 -5.76
CA GLY A 606 18.52 21.02 -5.63
C GLY A 606 18.33 20.36 -4.24
N VAL A 607 17.33 20.81 -3.47
CA VAL A 607 17.03 20.27 -2.14
C VAL A 607 16.08 19.10 -2.25
N LEU A 608 16.49 17.96 -1.70
CA LEU A 608 15.70 16.74 -1.57
C LEU A 608 15.06 16.71 -0.18
N TYR A 609 13.75 16.44 -0.12
CA TYR A 609 13.02 16.24 1.14
C TYR A 609 12.59 14.78 1.23
N VAL A 610 12.98 14.11 2.32
CA VAL A 610 12.68 12.70 2.55
C VAL A 610 11.85 12.57 3.82
N SER A 611 10.67 11.93 3.72
CA SER A 611 9.94 11.47 4.91
C SER A 611 10.43 10.09 5.29
N SER A 612 10.73 9.86 6.58
CA SER A 612 11.19 8.58 7.08
C SER A 612 10.46 8.10 8.33
N SER A 613 10.47 6.78 8.54
CA SER A 613 9.90 6.10 9.69
C SER A 613 11.00 5.43 10.49
N THR A 614 11.22 5.89 11.72
CA THR A 614 12.18 5.29 12.66
C THR A 614 11.52 4.13 13.39
N VAL A 615 11.70 2.92 12.87
CA VAL A 615 11.12 1.69 13.45
C VAL A 615 12.22 0.67 13.71
N LEU A 616 12.35 0.28 14.98
CA LEU A 616 13.14 -0.87 15.41
C LEU A 616 12.18 -2.01 15.70
N ARG A 617 12.44 -3.17 15.09
CA ARG A 617 11.57 -4.35 15.24
C ARG A 617 12.40 -5.60 15.47
N PRO A 618 11.99 -6.50 16.40
CA PRO A 618 12.58 -7.83 16.45
C PRO A 618 12.10 -8.65 15.26
N MET A 619 13.02 -9.32 14.62
CA MET A 619 12.78 -10.26 13.53
C MET A 619 13.45 -11.58 13.86
N SER A 620 12.83 -12.68 13.47
CA SER A 620 13.39 -14.02 13.68
C SER A 620 13.13 -14.93 12.46
N LEU A 621 13.98 -15.94 12.31
CA LEU A 621 13.74 -17.05 11.41
C LEU A 621 13.27 -18.27 12.20
N GLU A 622 12.36 -19.02 11.63
CA GLU A 622 11.92 -20.34 12.10
C GLU A 622 12.05 -21.34 10.96
N HIS A 623 12.19 -22.62 11.28
CA HIS A 623 12.20 -23.68 10.26
C HIS A 623 10.91 -23.66 9.44
N GLY A 624 11.04 -23.90 8.15
CA GLY A 624 9.89 -24.10 7.27
C GLY A 624 9.03 -25.27 7.75
N ASP A 625 7.73 -25.15 7.56
CA ASP A 625 6.75 -26.18 7.88
C ASP A 625 6.01 -26.65 6.62
N GLU A 626 4.93 -27.40 6.79
CA GLU A 626 4.10 -27.97 5.70
C GLU A 626 3.51 -26.94 4.72
N ARG A 627 3.56 -25.64 5.05
CA ARG A 627 3.03 -24.55 4.21
C ARG A 627 4.02 -24.08 3.15
N THR A 628 5.27 -24.49 3.22
CA THR A 628 6.34 -23.98 2.35
C THR A 628 7.38 -25.06 2.02
N ASP A 629 8.05 -24.91 0.89
CA ASP A 629 9.27 -25.65 0.55
C ASP A 629 10.57 -24.87 0.88
N MET A 630 10.43 -23.74 1.59
CA MET A 630 11.57 -22.98 2.10
C MET A 630 12.13 -23.64 3.38
N ASP A 631 13.45 -23.64 3.53
CA ASP A 631 14.10 -24.17 4.75
C ASP A 631 13.77 -23.32 5.98
N TYR A 632 13.57 -22.00 5.78
CA TYR A 632 13.26 -21.04 6.84
C TYR A 632 12.23 -20.02 6.40
N MET A 633 11.41 -19.57 7.37
CA MET A 633 10.41 -18.52 7.26
C MET A 633 10.73 -17.41 8.27
N ALA A 634 10.37 -16.17 7.93
CA ALA A 634 10.59 -15.02 8.80
C ALA A 634 9.33 -14.62 9.58
N TYR A 635 9.57 -14.10 10.78
CA TYR A 635 8.53 -13.51 11.63
C TYR A 635 8.92 -12.08 12.02
N LEU A 636 7.94 -11.17 11.93
CA LEU A 636 8.05 -9.80 12.39
C LEU A 636 7.41 -9.67 13.77
N GLY A 637 8.20 -9.26 14.77
CA GLY A 637 7.68 -8.94 16.09
C GLY A 637 7.04 -7.54 16.14
N SER A 638 6.54 -7.16 17.32
CA SER A 638 5.96 -5.83 17.54
C SER A 638 7.06 -4.76 17.51
N SER A 639 6.74 -3.59 16.98
CA SER A 639 7.61 -2.39 17.05
C SER A 639 7.58 -1.70 18.43
N ARG A 640 6.67 -2.09 19.32
CA ARG A 640 6.50 -1.52 20.67
C ARG A 640 6.87 -2.51 21.77
N ILE A 641 8.08 -3.09 21.69
CA ILE A 641 8.62 -4.04 22.67
C ILE A 641 9.35 -3.36 23.83
N GLY A 642 9.49 -2.04 23.80
CA GLY A 642 10.17 -1.29 24.86
C GLY A 642 9.39 -1.24 26.18
N PRO A 643 9.95 -0.64 27.22
CA PRO A 643 9.32 -0.52 28.52
C PRO A 643 7.93 0.11 28.42
N TYR A 644 6.96 -0.41 29.16
CA TYR A 644 5.59 0.11 29.24
C TYR A 644 4.86 0.20 27.88
N GLY A 645 5.22 -0.65 26.90
CA GLY A 645 4.63 -0.64 25.56
C GLY A 645 5.10 0.51 24.67
N LEU A 646 6.19 1.16 25.01
CA LEU A 646 6.87 2.14 24.16
C LEU A 646 7.66 1.42 23.05
N PRO A 647 8.05 2.12 21.97
CA PRO A 647 9.13 1.65 21.11
C PRO A 647 10.44 1.49 21.90
N LEU A 648 11.26 0.54 21.49
CA LEU A 648 12.58 0.37 22.11
C LEU A 648 13.56 1.50 21.72
N VAL A 649 13.31 2.13 20.57
CA VAL A 649 14.10 3.25 20.05
C VAL A 649 13.53 4.59 20.53
N LYS A 650 14.40 5.59 20.71
CA LYS A 650 14.00 6.97 21.05
C LYS A 650 13.42 7.73 19.85
N PRO A 651 12.56 8.74 20.10
CA PRO A 651 12.05 9.60 19.02
C PRO A 651 13.15 10.49 18.39
N PRO A 652 12.90 11.12 17.20
CA PRO A 652 11.63 11.17 16.50
C PRO A 652 11.29 9.86 15.80
N TYR A 653 10.01 9.45 15.85
CA TYR A 653 9.52 8.22 15.20
C TYR A 653 9.15 8.43 13.73
N GLY A 654 8.63 9.60 13.39
CA GLY A 654 8.43 10.08 12.01
C GLY A 654 9.26 11.33 11.81
N ARG A 655 9.92 11.45 10.65
CA ARG A 655 10.84 12.55 10.33
C ARG A 655 10.61 13.09 8.94
N ILE A 656 10.98 14.36 8.74
CA ILE A 656 11.27 14.92 7.43
C ILE A 656 12.69 15.48 7.48
N THR A 657 13.53 15.03 6.55
CA THR A 657 14.92 15.50 6.42
C THR A 657 15.06 16.23 5.08
N ALA A 658 15.61 17.45 5.11
CA ALA A 658 16.01 18.20 3.94
C ALA A 658 17.50 18.02 3.69
N ILE A 659 17.86 17.72 2.45
CA ILE A 659 19.21 17.39 2.01
C ILE A 659 19.58 18.25 0.80
N ASP A 660 20.63 19.03 0.89
CA ASP A 660 21.20 19.72 -0.29
C ASP A 660 21.95 18.69 -1.15
N MET A 661 21.37 18.35 -2.28
CA MET A 661 21.98 17.40 -3.21
C MET A 661 23.10 17.98 -4.07
N ASN A 662 23.34 19.29 -4.03
CA ASN A 662 24.52 19.88 -4.64
C ASN A 662 25.78 19.66 -3.77
N ALA A 663 25.60 19.67 -2.44
CA ALA A 663 26.68 19.45 -1.47
C ALA A 663 26.73 18.02 -0.92
N GLY A 664 25.61 17.30 -0.91
CA GLY A 664 25.44 16.01 -0.25
C GLY A 664 25.42 16.18 1.27
N GLU A 665 24.70 17.18 1.79
CA GLU A 665 24.67 17.53 3.21
C GLU A 665 23.25 17.76 3.72
N HIS A 666 22.98 17.36 4.96
CA HIS A 666 21.70 17.65 5.61
C HIS A 666 21.58 19.14 5.93
N LEU A 667 20.46 19.74 5.60
CA LEU A 667 20.13 21.13 5.94
C LEU A 667 19.38 21.20 7.28
N TRP A 668 18.37 20.38 7.45
CA TRP A 668 17.57 20.28 8.66
C TRP A 668 16.84 18.95 8.74
N MET A 669 16.43 18.58 9.95
CA MET A 669 15.56 17.46 10.23
C MET A 669 14.54 17.85 11.31
N VAL A 670 13.25 17.55 11.06
CA VAL A 670 12.15 17.82 11.99
C VAL A 670 11.30 16.57 12.21
N ALA A 671 10.67 16.48 13.40
CA ALA A 671 9.67 15.46 13.66
C ALA A 671 8.42 15.69 12.80
N ASN A 672 7.97 14.66 12.06
CA ASN A 672 6.74 14.68 11.30
C ASN A 672 5.58 14.07 12.09
N ALA A 673 4.41 14.67 11.99
CA ALA A 673 3.22 14.37 12.77
C ALA A 673 3.33 14.74 14.26
N ASP A 674 2.22 14.69 14.96
CA ASP A 674 2.16 14.90 16.40
C ASP A 674 2.67 13.67 17.16
N SER A 675 2.82 13.76 18.48
CA SER A 675 3.08 12.57 19.29
C SER A 675 1.83 11.67 19.28
N PRO A 676 1.96 10.35 19.03
CA PRO A 676 0.80 9.46 19.02
C PRO A 676 0.20 9.30 20.43
N ASP A 677 -1.06 8.87 20.50
CA ASP A 677 -1.79 8.73 21.75
C ASP A 677 -1.15 7.76 22.75
N TRP A 678 -0.49 6.72 22.26
CA TRP A 678 0.25 5.77 23.13
C TRP A 678 1.51 6.39 23.76
N ILE A 679 1.97 7.55 23.31
CA ILE A 679 2.95 8.41 24.01
C ILE A 679 2.23 9.37 24.94
N LYS A 680 1.27 10.19 24.42
CA LYS A 680 0.59 11.24 25.19
C LYS A 680 -0.11 10.70 26.44
N ASN A 681 -0.72 9.51 26.32
CA ASN A 681 -1.50 8.88 27.38
C ASN A 681 -0.74 7.80 28.16
N ASN A 682 0.57 7.63 27.92
CA ASN A 682 1.36 6.59 28.62
C ASN A 682 1.54 6.94 30.09
N PRO A 683 1.10 6.08 31.03
CA PRO A 683 1.22 6.35 32.45
C PRO A 683 2.66 6.55 32.95
N ALA A 684 3.63 5.87 32.33
CA ALA A 684 5.04 5.98 32.68
C ALA A 684 5.66 7.32 32.27
N LEU A 685 5.00 8.07 31.39
CA LEU A 685 5.44 9.38 30.90
C LEU A 685 4.68 10.55 31.52
N LYS A 686 3.74 10.26 32.46
CA LYS A 686 2.91 11.28 33.09
C LYS A 686 3.75 12.29 33.85
N GLY A 687 3.55 13.57 33.53
CA GLY A 687 4.27 14.68 34.18
C GLY A 687 5.62 15.02 33.57
N LEU A 688 6.07 14.28 32.56
CA LEU A 688 7.27 14.62 31.79
C LEU A 688 6.92 15.62 30.68
N ASN A 689 7.80 16.57 30.43
CA ASN A 689 7.71 17.45 29.26
C ASN A 689 8.37 16.77 28.08
N ILE A 690 7.59 16.03 27.30
CA ILE A 690 8.07 15.29 26.14
C ILE A 690 7.91 16.17 24.90
N PRO A 691 8.97 16.40 24.13
CA PRO A 691 8.88 17.13 22.88
C PRO A 691 8.04 16.34 21.86
N ARG A 692 7.62 16.98 20.79
CA ARG A 692 6.94 16.35 19.65
C ARG A 692 7.76 15.17 19.14
N THR A 693 7.20 13.96 19.22
CA THR A 693 7.92 12.73 18.88
C THR A 693 7.76 12.33 17.41
N GLY A 694 6.81 12.93 16.70
CA GLY A 694 6.39 12.40 15.40
C GLY A 694 5.73 11.04 15.51
N THR A 695 5.17 10.59 14.40
CA THR A 695 4.50 9.30 14.28
C THR A 695 5.17 8.48 13.17
N PRO A 696 5.59 7.23 13.43
CA PRO A 696 6.18 6.42 12.39
C PRO A 696 5.08 6.02 11.39
N ASP A 697 5.13 6.55 10.18
CA ASP A 697 4.22 6.17 9.09
C ASP A 697 4.80 6.54 7.73
N ARG A 698 4.15 6.06 6.69
CA ARG A 698 4.46 6.38 5.30
C ARG A 698 3.74 7.66 4.90
N VAL A 699 4.51 8.72 4.66
CA VAL A 699 3.98 10.06 4.38
C VAL A 699 4.42 10.53 2.99
N GLY A 700 3.44 10.80 2.12
CA GLY A 700 3.69 11.45 0.83
C GLY A 700 3.89 12.95 1.01
N LEU A 701 4.94 13.49 0.38
CA LEU A 701 5.25 14.92 0.38
C LEU A 701 4.85 15.58 -0.95
N LEU A 702 4.61 16.88 -0.92
CA LEU A 702 4.47 17.74 -2.10
C LEU A 702 5.30 18.99 -1.88
N VAL A 703 6.16 19.34 -2.84
CA VAL A 703 6.90 20.60 -2.79
C VAL A 703 6.39 21.55 -3.86
N THR A 704 6.12 22.80 -3.47
CA THR A 704 5.81 23.90 -4.39
C THR A 704 6.94 24.92 -4.40
N LYS A 705 6.83 25.93 -5.23
CA LYS A 705 7.82 27.00 -5.26
C LYS A 705 8.09 27.60 -3.87
N THR A 706 7.08 27.70 -3.02
CA THR A 706 7.16 28.41 -1.73
C THR A 706 7.05 27.54 -0.49
N LEU A 707 6.45 26.34 -0.58
CA LEU A 707 6.08 25.53 0.57
C LEU A 707 6.40 24.04 0.36
N LEU A 708 6.58 23.34 1.48
CA LEU A 708 6.56 21.89 1.56
C LEU A 708 5.29 21.45 2.27
N PHE A 709 4.59 20.43 1.75
CA PHE A 709 3.39 19.90 2.35
C PHE A 709 3.60 18.43 2.77
N ALA A 710 3.07 18.07 3.95
CA ALA A 710 3.14 16.73 4.52
C ALA A 710 1.91 16.47 5.40
N GLY A 711 1.32 15.28 5.32
CA GLY A 711 0.35 14.82 6.31
C GLY A 711 1.01 14.07 7.47
N GLU A 712 0.20 13.45 8.29
CA GLU A 712 0.66 12.67 9.44
C GLU A 712 0.72 11.16 9.17
N GLY A 713 0.39 10.73 7.95
CA GLY A 713 0.35 9.32 7.53
C GLY A 713 -0.99 8.64 7.80
N SER A 714 -1.14 7.42 7.27
CA SER A 714 -2.43 6.72 7.24
C SER A 714 -2.83 6.08 8.57
N GLY A 715 -1.86 5.73 9.41
CA GLY A 715 -2.07 4.92 10.61
C GLY A 715 -2.41 3.46 10.36
N LEU A 716 -2.33 2.99 9.12
CA LEU A 716 -2.83 1.67 8.71
C LEU A 716 -1.74 0.61 8.50
N TYR A 717 -0.45 0.99 8.47
CA TYR A 717 0.57 0.07 8.00
C TYR A 717 1.80 -0.07 8.91
N VAL A 718 2.29 1.01 9.49
CA VAL A 718 3.60 0.99 10.19
C VAL A 718 3.45 0.77 11.69
N SER A 719 2.47 1.40 12.31
CA SER A 719 2.21 1.24 13.75
C SER A 719 0.73 1.35 14.09
N ASP A 720 0.27 0.52 15.01
CA ASP A 720 -1.08 0.61 15.56
C ASP A 720 -1.25 1.95 16.29
N GLY A 721 -2.29 2.71 15.90
CA GLY A 721 -2.58 4.02 16.47
C GLY A 721 -1.62 5.13 16.04
N GLY A 722 -0.90 4.93 14.93
CA GLY A 722 -0.16 5.98 14.23
C GLY A 722 -1.04 6.78 13.28
N GLY A 723 -0.40 7.69 12.51
CA GLY A 723 -1.09 8.57 11.57
C GLY A 723 -1.84 9.71 12.25
N GLY A 724 -2.57 10.46 11.45
CA GLY A 724 -3.39 11.58 11.89
C GLY A 724 -4.00 12.32 10.72
N ASN A 725 -4.96 13.20 11.01
CA ASN A 725 -5.74 13.90 9.99
C ASN A 725 -5.27 15.34 9.72
N LYS A 726 -4.14 15.75 10.28
CA LYS A 726 -3.56 17.07 9.98
C LYS A 726 -2.71 17.01 8.71
N PHE A 727 -2.81 18.04 7.92
CA PHE A 727 -2.01 18.31 6.74
C PHE A 727 -1.22 19.59 6.98
N HIS A 728 0.09 19.47 7.04
CA HIS A 728 1.00 20.53 7.40
C HIS A 728 1.54 21.24 6.16
N ALA A 729 1.59 22.56 6.22
CA ALA A 729 2.40 23.39 5.34
C ALA A 729 3.66 23.81 6.10
N LEU A 730 4.83 23.51 5.55
CA LEU A 730 6.13 23.78 6.17
C LEU A 730 6.92 24.80 5.34
N ASP A 731 7.72 25.57 6.05
CA ASP A 731 8.78 26.38 5.43
C ASP A 731 9.87 25.46 4.86
N LYS A 732 10.18 25.59 3.59
CA LYS A 732 11.16 24.75 2.89
C LYS A 732 12.59 24.89 3.44
N ALA A 733 12.93 26.09 3.92
CA ALA A 733 14.29 26.39 4.38
C ALA A 733 14.56 25.91 5.80
N THR A 734 13.52 25.79 6.64
CA THR A 734 13.70 25.51 8.08
C THR A 734 12.97 24.26 8.57
N GLY A 735 11.98 23.76 7.85
CA GLY A 735 11.08 22.70 8.31
C GLY A 735 10.03 23.17 9.33
N GLU A 736 9.93 24.48 9.62
CA GLU A 736 8.93 25.03 10.52
C GLU A 736 7.52 24.88 9.97
N ILE A 737 6.59 24.43 10.80
CA ILE A 737 5.17 24.35 10.43
C ILE A 737 4.56 25.75 10.41
N ILE A 738 4.12 26.19 9.24
CA ILE A 738 3.48 27.49 9.01
C ILE A 738 1.97 27.41 9.26
N ALA A 739 1.36 26.30 8.84
CA ALA A 739 -0.06 26.05 8.99
C ALA A 739 -0.38 24.56 9.16
N GLU A 740 -1.43 24.28 9.89
CA GLU A 740 -2.03 22.94 10.02
C GLU A 740 -3.47 23.02 9.47
N ILE A 741 -3.78 22.13 8.52
CA ILE A 741 -5.09 22.02 7.87
C ILE A 741 -5.70 20.69 8.30
N GLU A 742 -6.90 20.71 8.87
CA GLU A 742 -7.60 19.49 9.26
C GLU A 742 -8.27 18.85 8.05
N LEU A 743 -7.92 17.58 7.78
CA LEU A 743 -8.54 16.74 6.75
C LEU A 743 -9.66 15.87 7.36
N PRO A 744 -10.63 15.39 6.56
CA PRO A 744 -11.70 14.52 7.07
C PRO A 744 -11.22 13.14 7.50
N ALA A 745 -10.06 12.71 7.06
CA ALA A 745 -9.37 11.47 7.43
C ALA A 745 -7.88 11.59 7.17
N ASN A 746 -7.13 10.54 7.50
CA ASN A 746 -5.67 10.49 7.40
C ASN A 746 -5.18 10.49 5.95
N GLN A 747 -4.07 11.16 5.67
CA GLN A 747 -3.44 11.10 4.35
C GLN A 747 -2.98 9.68 4.05
N CYS A 748 -3.39 9.16 2.89
CA CYS A 748 -2.99 7.84 2.38
C CYS A 748 -2.15 7.90 1.11
N GLY A 749 -2.49 8.82 0.19
CA GLY A 749 -1.80 9.02 -1.09
C GLY A 749 -0.78 10.14 -1.06
N ILE A 750 -0.06 10.31 -2.17
CA ILE A 750 0.86 11.42 -2.35
C ILE A 750 0.04 12.65 -2.81
N PRO A 751 0.18 13.81 -2.16
CA PRO A 751 -0.54 15.01 -2.58
C PRO A 751 -0.08 15.49 -3.95
N MET A 752 -0.99 16.14 -4.69
CA MET A 752 -0.70 16.77 -5.98
C MET A 752 -1.35 18.15 -6.06
N THR A 753 -0.92 18.96 -7.01
CA THR A 753 -1.45 20.32 -7.19
C THR A 753 -1.57 20.70 -8.65
N TYR A 754 -2.55 21.52 -8.98
CA TYR A 754 -2.80 22.07 -10.32
C TYR A 754 -3.44 23.45 -10.24
N SER A 755 -3.55 24.13 -11.38
CA SER A 755 -4.27 25.40 -11.48
C SER A 755 -5.28 25.37 -12.63
N ILE A 756 -6.51 25.79 -12.32
CA ILE A 756 -7.63 25.83 -13.26
C ILE A 756 -8.50 27.05 -12.98
N ASN A 757 -8.87 27.78 -14.02
CA ASN A 757 -9.67 29.02 -13.94
C ASN A 757 -9.07 30.05 -12.96
N GLY A 758 -7.72 30.17 -12.95
CA GLY A 758 -6.97 31.09 -12.09
C GLY A 758 -6.93 30.69 -10.61
N LYS A 759 -7.32 29.46 -10.26
CA LYS A 759 -7.28 28.95 -8.88
C LYS A 759 -6.35 27.76 -8.77
N GLN A 760 -5.47 27.78 -7.75
CA GLN A 760 -4.65 26.64 -7.38
C GLN A 760 -5.42 25.68 -6.46
N TYR A 761 -5.34 24.42 -6.76
CA TYR A 761 -5.88 23.30 -5.96
C TYR A 761 -4.76 22.41 -5.45
N ILE A 762 -4.90 21.91 -4.23
CA ILE A 762 -4.10 20.79 -3.72
C ILE A 762 -5.06 19.63 -3.48
N VAL A 763 -4.80 18.48 -4.07
CA VAL A 763 -5.63 17.28 -3.90
C VAL A 763 -4.87 16.24 -3.08
N VAL A 764 -5.55 15.74 -2.04
CA VAL A 764 -5.02 14.74 -1.11
C VAL A 764 -5.95 13.54 -1.09
N ALA A 765 -5.40 12.34 -1.30
CA ALA A 765 -6.14 11.11 -1.07
C ALA A 765 -6.06 10.75 0.40
N VAL A 766 -7.22 10.58 1.03
CA VAL A 766 -7.36 10.31 2.46
C VAL A 766 -8.15 9.03 2.72
N GLY A 767 -7.99 8.44 3.89
CA GLY A 767 -8.73 7.28 4.36
C GLY A 767 -8.30 6.91 5.77
N ALA A 768 -9.11 6.14 6.48
CA ALA A 768 -8.82 5.62 7.81
C ALA A 768 -9.73 4.42 8.10
N VAL A 769 -9.45 3.67 9.14
CA VAL A 769 -10.39 2.63 9.61
C VAL A 769 -11.76 3.27 9.86
N GLY A 770 -12.79 2.75 9.21
CA GLY A 770 -14.15 3.29 9.30
C GLY A 770 -14.43 4.54 8.46
N HIS A 771 -13.41 5.04 7.72
CA HIS A 771 -13.56 6.15 6.78
C HIS A 771 -13.05 5.70 5.40
N PRO A 772 -13.96 5.32 4.48
CA PRO A 772 -13.57 4.92 3.13
C PRO A 772 -12.76 6.01 2.42
N GLY A 773 -11.90 5.56 1.50
CA GLY A 773 -11.03 6.45 0.75
C GLY A 773 -11.78 7.56 0.01
N GLU A 774 -11.23 8.76 0.05
CA GLU A 774 -11.73 9.89 -0.72
C GLU A 774 -10.62 10.82 -1.19
N LEU A 775 -10.90 11.58 -2.25
CA LEU A 775 -10.09 12.70 -2.66
C LEU A 775 -10.62 13.98 -2.02
N VAL A 776 -9.75 14.77 -1.44
CA VAL A 776 -10.06 16.06 -0.83
C VAL A 776 -9.31 17.15 -1.58
N ALA A 777 -10.02 18.10 -2.16
CA ALA A 777 -9.42 19.25 -2.81
C ALA A 777 -9.42 20.46 -1.87
N LEU A 778 -8.25 21.02 -1.67
CA LEU A 778 -8.02 22.22 -0.87
C LEU A 778 -7.73 23.41 -1.81
N GLY A 779 -8.18 24.58 -1.40
CA GLY A 779 -7.88 25.86 -2.08
C GLY A 779 -8.21 27.07 -1.20
N LEU A 780 -7.94 28.27 -1.72
CA LEU A 780 -8.20 29.55 -1.03
C LEU A 780 -9.67 29.97 -1.10
#